data_727a998375e3f543b1fa723193c8d111
#
_entry.id   727a998375e3f543b1fa723193c8d111
#
_cell.length_a   1.000
_cell.length_b   1.000
_cell.length_c   1.000
_cell.angle_alpha   90.00
_cell.angle_beta   90.00
_cell.angle_gamma   90.00
#
_symmetry.space_group_name_H-M   'P 1'
#
loop_
_entity.id
_entity.type
_entity.pdbx_description
1 polymer ?
#
loop_
_entity_poly.entity_id
_entity_poly.type
_entity_poly.pdbx_seq_one_letter_code
_entity_poly.pdbx_strand_id
1 'polypeptide(L)'
;MNKKQLFIAAVAAVLSVSGVNASVITGVEGSGGIFNIKPEHVNGDVGYRQYDQFELSKGDIANLIYKYGQRDLETFINLVDGQVKIDGILNTMRDGNFFDGHAIFISPNGMVVGASGVLNVGSLSVVTPTDDKYNTLKGDYAARNYTNINQISKLKQDSNADITIAGKVFARNGVDLRGANINVSGDILNGVKAADALTSEAQANNLFNSLVNTDGIVQGNAFESNGSSIVIKSGGKTDGSKLADAGINISGKVINHSGGETALTNHGGKGLTVTGNIQANNKLNLYNTNGNLNIAGKVSNTNAALSISNKGGDLDIGNKANISTDNALEIVNNGTGHLAIAGKAVSTGKTDIVNEGKGGMNISGTVGNTSTPSVRIVNRNGELVIASTANVSANDTLRVENSGSGMSANGTLTANKKVSIENKAGNLNINGKVAVTKGDITILNNGDKLTLASDSNIAGNGNVSIKNNGSNGMTLEGTITNTGETAINNTKGQLLANGTITNEGNIGIINQGTGLVISKNAKITNKGTTKIVNTGENGMSVVGSVDNTGNLYFYNDNGQLSFTTDSGNTTAAKVANRNGNIYIASRKDATGISSSSTSTITNENGNIIIRNKGEQTSENSRGLDLQGTISNKGGDVAINNDKNDMYISGNINVENGNLGIINNAGAGKADFASSGKINITGGNANIKNEGSGDMTVNSEITHNGRLNILGNSGYLTLGGIIHNNSNGNLDDNNGFYAASRANGTGINVTSGFKGDGSGQYLIKNISGDNGLRYQGNINTSAQAELYNQKGDMTVGGSLTGKPAVILNTGDKLTVNGTVSSETDAKVVNKGTAAADVSKATVNTPNEKWFYEKLKK
;
A
#
# COMPACT_ATOMS: atom_id res chain seq x y z
N MET A 1 -30.73 21.64 -10.64
CA MET A 1 -30.05 22.90 -10.92
C MET A 1 -29.48 23.41 -9.61
N ASN A 2 -28.16 23.33 -9.48
CA ASN A 2 -27.42 23.49 -8.23
C ASN A 2 -27.09 24.97 -7.93
N LYS A 3 -27.32 25.37 -6.69
CA LYS A 3 -27.10 26.75 -6.12
C LYS A 3 -25.61 27.20 -6.06
N LYS A 4 -24.71 26.68 -6.90
CA LYS A 4 -23.28 27.06 -6.92
C LYS A 4 -22.86 28.03 -8.04
N GLN A 5 -23.79 28.57 -8.85
CA GLN A 5 -23.45 29.48 -9.96
C GLN A 5 -23.82 30.94 -9.71
N LEU A 6 -24.18 31.34 -8.50
CA LEU A 6 -24.64 32.71 -8.24
C LEU A 6 -23.64 33.63 -7.51
N PHE A 7 -22.37 33.26 -7.39
CA PHE A 7 -21.37 34.07 -6.66
C PHE A 7 -20.31 34.75 -7.54
N ILE A 8 -20.36 34.61 -8.87
CA ILE A 8 -19.39 35.23 -9.79
C ILE A 8 -19.97 36.54 -10.46
N ALA A 9 -21.23 36.82 -10.27
CA ALA A 9 -21.88 37.95 -10.97
C ALA A 9 -21.97 39.25 -10.14
N ALA A 10 -21.45 39.35 -8.94
CA ALA A 10 -21.61 40.51 -8.08
C ALA A 10 -20.43 41.50 -8.06
N VAL A 11 -19.32 41.23 -8.77
CA VAL A 11 -18.17 42.16 -8.83
C VAL A 11 -18.09 42.97 -10.14
N ALA A 12 -18.97 42.73 -11.12
CA ALA A 12 -18.95 43.40 -12.41
C ALA A 12 -19.94 44.58 -12.56
N ALA A 13 -20.60 45.00 -11.50
CA ALA A 13 -21.70 45.96 -11.59
C ALA A 13 -21.46 47.31 -10.88
N VAL A 14 -20.21 47.76 -10.77
CA VAL A 14 -19.93 49.16 -10.36
C VAL A 14 -18.95 49.84 -11.31
N LEU A 15 -19.22 49.81 -12.58
CA LEU A 15 -18.44 50.60 -13.53
C LEU A 15 -19.28 50.87 -14.79
N SER A 16 -20.24 51.77 -14.70
CA SER A 16 -20.68 52.55 -15.86
C SER A 16 -21.49 53.74 -15.40
N VAL A 17 -20.83 54.79 -14.93
CA VAL A 17 -21.29 56.14 -15.19
C VAL A 17 -20.09 56.92 -15.73
N SER A 18 -20.00 57.07 -17.02
CA SER A 18 -19.05 57.92 -17.70
C SER A 18 -19.48 59.37 -17.55
N GLY A 19 -19.29 59.95 -16.37
CA GLY A 19 -19.07 61.36 -16.20
C GLY A 19 -17.55 61.55 -16.21
N VAL A 20 -17.00 62.36 -17.06
CA VAL A 20 -15.60 62.82 -16.99
C VAL A 20 -15.56 63.76 -15.78
N ASN A 21 -15.38 63.17 -14.60
CA ASN A 21 -15.09 63.95 -13.41
C ASN A 21 -13.68 64.50 -13.54
N ALA A 22 -13.51 65.82 -13.41
CA ALA A 22 -12.18 66.41 -13.36
C ALA A 22 -11.42 65.89 -12.13
N SER A 23 -10.09 65.71 -12.23
CA SER A 23 -9.27 65.39 -11.07
C SER A 23 -9.42 66.42 -9.96
N VAL A 24 -9.53 65.95 -8.72
CA VAL A 24 -9.63 66.81 -7.53
C VAL A 24 -8.54 66.38 -6.56
N ILE A 25 -7.46 67.16 -6.48
CA ILE A 25 -6.39 66.96 -5.50
C ILE A 25 -6.34 68.24 -4.67
N THR A 26 -6.88 68.22 -3.45
CA THR A 26 -7.00 69.40 -2.60
C THR A 26 -5.69 70.17 -2.46
N GLY A 27 -5.77 71.50 -2.76
CA GLY A 27 -4.60 72.38 -2.66
C GLY A 27 -3.54 72.19 -3.75
N VAL A 28 -3.86 71.46 -4.84
CA VAL A 28 -2.97 71.28 -5.98
C VAL A 28 -3.69 71.70 -7.25
N GLU A 29 -3.16 72.68 -7.96
CA GLU A 29 -3.70 73.09 -9.26
C GLU A 29 -3.02 72.32 -10.38
N GLY A 30 -3.82 71.72 -11.28
CA GLY A 30 -3.34 71.07 -12.51
C GLY A 30 -3.26 71.99 -13.68
N SER A 31 -2.29 71.79 -14.56
CA SER A 31 -2.18 72.48 -15.81
C SER A 31 -2.17 71.46 -16.96
N GLY A 32 -3.18 71.54 -17.86
CA GLY A 32 -3.29 70.57 -18.94
C GLY A 32 -3.42 69.12 -18.53
N GLY A 33 -4.07 68.84 -17.38
CA GLY A 33 -4.19 67.49 -16.83
C GLY A 33 -2.97 67.00 -16.06
N ILE A 34 -1.95 67.83 -15.83
CA ILE A 34 -0.71 67.48 -15.10
C ILE A 34 -0.71 68.18 -13.75
N PHE A 35 -0.60 67.41 -12.67
CA PHE A 35 -0.58 67.86 -11.28
C PHE A 35 0.80 67.60 -10.68
N ASN A 36 1.65 68.65 -10.50
CA ASN A 36 2.95 68.55 -9.85
C ASN A 36 2.80 68.77 -8.33
N ILE A 37 2.78 67.71 -7.59
CA ILE A 37 2.46 67.67 -6.17
C ILE A 37 3.76 67.84 -5.39
N LYS A 38 3.91 68.97 -4.73
CA LYS A 38 5.05 69.26 -3.83
C LYS A 38 4.64 69.04 -2.39
N PRO A 39 5.58 68.63 -1.50
CA PRO A 39 5.27 68.57 -0.08
C PRO A 39 4.97 69.97 0.49
N GLU A 40 4.10 70.04 1.48
CA GLU A 40 3.80 71.25 2.24
C GLU A 40 4.82 71.48 3.35
N HIS A 41 5.26 70.35 3.95
CA HIS A 41 6.23 70.35 5.04
C HIS A 41 7.28 69.30 4.81
N VAL A 42 8.44 69.47 5.47
CA VAL A 42 9.53 68.51 5.44
C VAL A 42 10.16 68.31 6.82
N ASN A 43 10.60 67.13 7.09
CA ASN A 43 11.41 66.79 8.27
C ASN A 43 12.48 65.78 7.85
N GLY A 44 13.74 66.23 7.85
CA GLY A 44 14.82 65.44 7.28
C GLY A 44 14.66 65.25 5.76
N ASP A 45 14.68 64.02 5.31
CA ASP A 45 14.45 63.57 3.93
C ASP A 45 13.00 63.16 3.63
N VAL A 46 12.06 63.45 4.55
CA VAL A 46 10.66 63.11 4.45
C VAL A 46 9.84 64.35 4.13
N GLY A 47 9.06 64.30 3.06
CA GLY A 47 8.10 65.30 2.66
C GLY A 47 6.68 64.87 3.13
N TYR A 48 5.89 65.84 3.50
CA TYR A 48 4.51 65.62 4.01
C TYR A 48 3.53 66.52 3.30
N ARG A 49 2.34 65.95 3.02
CA ARG A 49 1.21 66.71 2.54
C ARG A 49 -0.09 66.10 3.03
N GLN A 50 -1.06 66.93 3.36
CA GLN A 50 -2.40 66.55 3.68
C GLN A 50 -3.41 66.97 2.58
N TYR A 51 -4.43 66.12 2.37
CA TYR A 51 -5.49 66.36 1.40
C TYR A 51 -6.83 66.04 2.02
N ASP A 52 -7.84 66.80 1.77
CA ASP A 52 -9.23 66.41 2.04
C ASP A 52 -9.68 65.38 1.00
N GLN A 53 -9.25 65.57 -0.25
CA GLN A 53 -9.60 64.71 -1.37
C GLN A 53 -8.38 64.46 -2.28
N PHE A 54 -8.18 63.22 -2.69
CA PHE A 54 -7.15 62.84 -3.69
C PHE A 54 -7.83 61.95 -4.73
N GLU A 55 -8.28 62.55 -5.81
CA GLU A 55 -8.92 61.86 -6.93
C GLU A 55 -8.25 62.26 -8.22
N LEU A 56 -7.58 61.31 -8.90
CA LEU A 56 -6.91 61.50 -10.17
C LEU A 56 -7.70 60.81 -11.27
N SER A 57 -8.25 61.59 -12.19
CA SER A 57 -9.14 61.08 -13.25
C SER A 57 -8.36 60.47 -14.40
N LYS A 58 -9.01 59.64 -15.20
CA LYS A 58 -8.45 58.98 -16.38
C LYS A 58 -7.89 60.02 -17.35
N GLY A 59 -6.67 59.82 -17.80
CA GLY A 59 -5.93 60.69 -18.74
C GLY A 59 -5.13 61.79 -18.05
N ASP A 60 -5.35 62.06 -16.77
CA ASP A 60 -4.56 63.00 -15.99
C ASP A 60 -3.32 62.35 -15.36
N ILE A 61 -2.31 63.19 -15.06
CA ILE A 61 -1.01 62.77 -14.53
C ILE A 61 -0.72 63.52 -13.22
N ALA A 62 -0.43 62.77 -12.16
CA ALA A 62 0.07 63.31 -10.91
C ALA A 62 1.55 62.97 -10.74
N ASN A 63 2.38 63.96 -10.51
CA ASN A 63 3.80 63.78 -10.22
C ASN A 63 4.06 64.15 -8.75
N LEU A 64 4.41 63.19 -7.92
CA LEU A 64 4.92 63.44 -6.58
C LEU A 64 6.33 63.91 -6.65
N ILE A 65 6.61 65.14 -6.25
CA ILE A 65 7.88 65.82 -6.39
C ILE A 65 8.74 65.63 -5.15
N TYR A 66 9.83 64.90 -5.24
CA TYR A 66 10.76 64.56 -4.14
C TYR A 66 11.86 65.61 -3.98
N LYS A 67 11.42 66.91 -3.95
CA LYS A 67 12.28 68.03 -3.72
C LYS A 67 11.54 69.16 -3.02
N TYR A 68 12.17 69.82 -2.05
CA TYR A 68 11.63 70.96 -1.35
C TYR A 68 12.73 72.04 -1.27
N GLY A 69 12.60 73.08 -2.12
CA GLY A 69 13.66 74.06 -2.34
C GLY A 69 14.89 73.38 -2.90
N GLN A 70 16.00 73.43 -2.17
CA GLN A 70 17.25 72.73 -2.54
C GLN A 70 17.42 71.39 -1.85
N ARG A 71 16.42 70.93 -1.03
CA ARG A 71 16.49 69.71 -0.29
C ARG A 71 15.91 68.55 -1.09
N ASP A 72 16.70 67.52 -1.26
CA ASP A 72 16.24 66.23 -1.80
C ASP A 72 15.52 65.41 -0.75
N LEU A 73 14.46 64.71 -1.18
CA LEU A 73 13.62 63.87 -0.32
C LEU A 73 13.65 62.42 -0.80
N GLU A 74 13.57 61.46 0.13
CA GLU A 74 13.50 60.01 -0.17
C GLU A 74 12.08 59.45 0.04
N THR A 75 11.33 60.06 0.92
CA THR A 75 9.99 59.59 1.28
C THR A 75 8.97 60.73 1.16
N PHE A 76 7.80 60.43 0.63
CA PHE A 76 6.69 61.38 0.57
C PHE A 76 5.46 60.74 1.22
N ILE A 77 5.05 61.31 2.34
CA ILE A 77 3.87 60.88 3.12
C ILE A 77 2.67 61.75 2.73
N ASN A 78 1.65 61.08 2.21
CA ASN A 78 0.39 61.67 1.80
C ASN A 78 -0.71 61.25 2.80
N LEU A 79 -1.19 62.20 3.58
CA LEU A 79 -2.33 62.01 4.52
C LEU A 79 -3.61 62.44 3.76
N VAL A 80 -4.56 61.52 3.58
CA VAL A 80 -5.75 61.76 2.78
C VAL A 80 -7.00 61.49 3.64
N ASP A 81 -7.86 62.50 3.82
CA ASP A 81 -9.07 62.38 4.60
C ASP A 81 -10.11 61.49 3.88
N GLY A 82 -10.28 61.66 2.60
CA GLY A 82 -11.14 60.84 1.76
C GLY A 82 -10.50 59.55 1.32
N GLN A 83 -11.21 58.78 0.52
CA GLN A 83 -10.62 57.64 -0.21
C GLN A 83 -9.65 58.14 -1.29
N VAL A 84 -8.48 57.54 -1.36
CA VAL A 84 -7.55 57.80 -2.48
C VAL A 84 -8.08 57.10 -3.74
N LYS A 85 -8.35 57.89 -4.81
CA LYS A 85 -8.80 57.34 -6.10
C LYS A 85 -7.84 57.70 -7.20
N ILE A 86 -7.35 56.70 -7.96
CA ILE A 86 -6.35 56.91 -9.03
C ILE A 86 -6.83 56.17 -10.27
N ASP A 87 -7.40 56.88 -11.22
CA ASP A 87 -7.75 56.40 -12.55
C ASP A 87 -6.80 56.94 -13.63
N GLY A 88 -5.93 57.90 -13.28
CA GLY A 88 -4.85 58.45 -14.08
C GLY A 88 -3.50 57.83 -13.77
N ILE A 89 -2.42 58.53 -14.12
CA ILE A 89 -1.03 58.08 -13.92
C ILE A 89 -0.40 58.86 -12.76
N LEU A 90 0.16 58.17 -11.78
CA LEU A 90 0.92 58.75 -10.70
C LEU A 90 2.40 58.34 -10.81
N ASN A 91 3.29 59.34 -10.94
CA ASN A 91 4.73 59.14 -10.94
C ASN A 91 5.42 59.66 -9.66
N THR A 92 6.53 59.09 -9.25
CA THR A 92 7.50 59.72 -8.35
C THR A 92 8.59 60.39 -9.15
N MET A 93 8.86 61.68 -8.84
CA MET A 93 9.68 62.53 -9.69
C MET A 93 10.69 63.35 -8.87
N ARG A 94 11.93 63.52 -9.38
CA ARG A 94 12.92 64.48 -8.88
C ARG A 94 13.62 65.12 -10.05
N ASP A 95 13.74 66.46 -10.04
CA ASP A 95 14.41 67.24 -11.07
C ASP A 95 13.94 66.94 -12.51
N GLY A 96 12.66 66.72 -12.69
CA GLY A 96 12.04 66.45 -13.98
C GLY A 96 12.12 64.98 -14.46
N ASN A 97 12.81 64.12 -13.74
CA ASN A 97 12.98 62.70 -14.09
C ASN A 97 12.24 61.79 -13.11
N PHE A 98 11.95 60.56 -13.54
CA PHE A 98 11.49 59.52 -12.62
C PHE A 98 12.51 59.36 -11.50
N PHE A 99 11.98 59.19 -10.25
CA PHE A 99 12.81 59.00 -9.05
C PHE A 99 12.30 57.84 -8.22
N ASP A 100 13.21 57.04 -7.67
CA ASP A 100 12.91 55.87 -6.86
C ASP A 100 12.34 56.18 -5.47
N GLY A 101 11.63 57.28 -5.31
CA GLY A 101 11.06 57.75 -4.06
C GLY A 101 10.01 56.82 -3.49
N HIS A 102 9.90 56.74 -2.15
CA HIS A 102 8.89 56.01 -1.44
C HIS A 102 7.61 56.84 -1.31
N ALA A 103 6.57 56.46 -2.03
CA ALA A 103 5.24 57.05 -1.91
C ALA A 103 4.44 56.30 -0.81
N ILE A 104 4.02 57.04 0.22
CA ILE A 104 3.22 56.54 1.32
C ILE A 104 1.87 57.27 1.33
N PHE A 105 0.78 56.48 1.26
CA PHE A 105 -0.58 56.97 1.40
C PHE A 105 -1.17 56.43 2.72
N ILE A 106 -1.66 57.35 3.52
CA ILE A 106 -2.33 57.05 4.78
C ILE A 106 -3.75 57.60 4.69
N SER A 107 -4.75 56.71 4.59
CA SER A 107 -6.16 57.11 4.52
C SER A 107 -7.03 56.14 5.34
N PRO A 108 -7.95 56.68 6.20
CA PRO A 108 -8.91 55.85 6.92
C PRO A 108 -9.98 55.24 5.99
N ASN A 109 -10.12 55.82 4.77
CA ASN A 109 -11.10 55.44 3.76
C ASN A 109 -10.53 54.59 2.64
N GLY A 110 -9.21 54.21 2.74
CA GLY A 110 -8.55 53.29 1.83
C GLY A 110 -8.12 53.86 0.49
N MET A 111 -7.83 52.96 -0.47
CA MET A 111 -7.33 53.34 -1.79
C MET A 111 -8.00 52.50 -2.88
N VAL A 112 -8.34 53.17 -3.98
CA VAL A 112 -8.75 52.52 -5.25
C VAL A 112 -7.84 52.98 -6.36
N VAL A 113 -7.13 52.04 -6.99
CA VAL A 113 -6.50 52.21 -8.29
C VAL A 113 -7.41 51.59 -9.32
N GLY A 114 -8.09 52.39 -10.08
CA GLY A 114 -9.08 51.96 -11.08
C GLY A 114 -8.43 51.29 -12.28
N ALA A 115 -9.22 50.71 -13.16
CA ALA A 115 -8.71 49.90 -14.27
C ALA A 115 -7.75 50.64 -15.24
N SER A 116 -7.91 51.97 -15.38
CA SER A 116 -6.98 52.83 -16.15
C SER A 116 -5.87 53.41 -15.29
N GLY A 117 -5.93 53.26 -13.96
CA GLY A 117 -4.98 53.81 -13.04
C GLY A 117 -3.61 53.17 -13.12
N VAL A 118 -2.56 53.96 -13.01
CA VAL A 118 -1.17 53.51 -13.06
C VAL A 118 -0.39 54.17 -11.94
N LEU A 119 0.28 53.37 -11.13
CA LEU A 119 1.27 53.85 -10.16
C LEU A 119 2.68 53.47 -10.69
N ASN A 120 3.52 54.46 -10.92
CA ASN A 120 4.90 54.30 -11.35
C ASN A 120 5.80 54.93 -10.28
N VAL A 121 6.30 54.09 -9.37
CA VAL A 121 6.89 54.56 -8.11
C VAL A 121 8.19 53.79 -7.75
N GLY A 122 9.02 54.38 -6.93
CA GLY A 122 10.12 53.68 -6.34
C GLY A 122 9.62 52.63 -5.35
N SER A 123 8.92 53.05 -4.33
CA SER A 123 8.19 52.14 -3.41
C SER A 123 6.78 52.66 -3.15
N LEU A 124 5.86 51.73 -2.87
CA LEU A 124 4.49 52.03 -2.47
C LEU A 124 4.20 51.48 -1.07
N SER A 125 3.69 52.33 -0.17
CA SER A 125 3.02 51.84 1.04
C SER A 125 1.65 52.47 1.16
N VAL A 126 0.63 51.63 1.42
CA VAL A 126 -0.75 52.07 1.69
C VAL A 126 -1.12 51.55 3.07
N VAL A 127 -1.52 52.47 3.94
CA VAL A 127 -1.90 52.17 5.32
C VAL A 127 -3.28 52.77 5.57
N THR A 128 -4.17 51.98 6.18
CA THR A 128 -5.55 52.37 6.47
C THR A 128 -5.81 52.33 7.97
N PRO A 129 -5.43 53.37 8.72
CA PRO A 129 -5.69 53.44 10.13
C PRO A 129 -7.20 53.60 10.46
N THR A 130 -7.57 53.42 11.71
CA THR A 130 -8.91 53.81 12.20
C THR A 130 -9.07 55.31 12.16
N ASP A 131 -10.32 55.79 12.09
CA ASP A 131 -10.62 57.23 12.09
C ASP A 131 -10.01 57.97 13.25
N ASP A 132 -10.14 57.47 14.47
CA ASP A 132 -9.54 58.03 15.68
C ASP A 132 -8.01 58.18 15.54
N LYS A 133 -7.36 57.16 15.07
CA LYS A 133 -5.93 57.19 14.88
C LYS A 133 -5.48 58.11 13.74
N TYR A 134 -6.26 58.14 12.67
CA TYR A 134 -6.03 59.08 11.58
C TYR A 134 -6.20 60.53 12.04
N ASN A 135 -7.28 60.85 12.81
CA ASN A 135 -7.49 62.18 13.35
C ASN A 135 -6.36 62.62 14.29
N THR A 136 -5.80 61.69 15.09
CA THR A 136 -4.59 61.97 15.87
C THR A 136 -3.40 62.32 14.96
N LEU A 137 -3.17 61.58 13.87
CA LEU A 137 -2.09 61.85 12.92
C LEU A 137 -2.30 63.20 12.21
N LYS A 138 -3.55 63.56 11.90
CA LYS A 138 -3.93 64.85 11.34
C LYS A 138 -3.61 66.01 12.28
N GLY A 139 -3.92 65.85 13.57
CA GLY A 139 -3.54 66.78 14.62
C GLY A 139 -2.03 66.94 14.77
N ASP A 140 -1.27 65.83 14.72
CA ASP A 140 0.20 65.85 14.74
C ASP A 140 0.76 66.51 13.49
N TYR A 141 0.15 66.34 12.33
CA TYR A 141 0.53 67.00 11.10
C TYR A 141 0.34 68.53 11.22
N ALA A 142 -0.84 69.00 11.68
CA ALA A 142 -1.15 70.41 11.87
C ALA A 142 -0.19 71.04 12.90
N ALA A 143 0.20 70.33 13.96
CA ALA A 143 1.16 70.79 14.97
C ALA A 143 2.63 70.64 14.51
N ARG A 144 2.89 70.10 13.32
CA ARG A 144 4.22 69.75 12.83
C ARG A 144 5.01 68.81 13.73
N ASN A 145 4.26 67.97 14.47
CA ASN A 145 4.84 66.91 15.26
C ASN A 145 4.83 65.60 14.50
N TYR A 146 5.89 65.30 13.80
CA TYR A 146 5.97 64.16 12.87
C TYR A 146 6.33 62.84 13.59
N THR A 147 6.48 62.79 14.88
CA THR A 147 6.94 61.62 15.64
C THR A 147 6.06 60.40 15.40
N ASN A 148 4.73 60.58 15.48
CA ASN A 148 3.78 59.47 15.27
C ASN A 148 3.67 59.12 13.79
N ILE A 149 3.66 60.13 12.92
CA ILE A 149 3.56 59.96 11.46
C ILE A 149 4.80 59.18 10.92
N ASN A 150 5.96 59.45 11.48
CA ASN A 150 7.23 58.80 11.09
C ASN A 150 7.33 57.36 11.63
N GLN A 151 6.48 56.99 12.60
CA GLN A 151 6.41 55.64 13.09
C GLN A 151 5.64 54.71 12.13
N ILE A 152 6.00 54.70 10.86
CA ILE A 152 5.34 53.94 9.81
C ILE A 152 5.27 52.44 10.19
N SER A 153 6.28 51.88 10.85
CA SER A 153 6.28 50.50 11.31
C SER A 153 5.14 50.19 12.29
N LYS A 154 4.73 51.15 13.12
CA LYS A 154 3.55 51.02 13.99
C LYS A 154 2.23 51.18 13.22
N LEU A 155 2.19 52.12 12.29
CA LEU A 155 1.03 52.35 11.41
C LEU A 155 0.77 51.14 10.52
N LYS A 156 1.82 50.50 10.05
CA LYS A 156 1.72 49.23 9.26
C LYS A 156 1.02 48.09 9.95
N GLN A 157 0.68 48.20 11.24
CA GLN A 157 -0.16 47.24 11.95
C GLN A 157 -1.67 47.49 11.70
N ASP A 158 -2.04 48.63 11.20
CA ASP A 158 -3.42 49.01 10.96
C ASP A 158 -3.91 48.50 9.59
N SER A 159 -5.16 48.09 9.51
CA SER A 159 -5.79 47.52 8.33
C SER A 159 -7.31 47.68 8.43
N ASN A 160 -7.83 48.97 8.35
CA ASN A 160 -9.22 49.31 8.68
C ASN A 160 -10.12 49.58 7.48
N ALA A 161 -9.57 49.97 6.32
CA ALA A 161 -10.35 50.26 5.11
C ALA A 161 -9.87 49.40 3.94
N ASP A 162 -10.66 49.35 2.89
CA ASP A 162 -10.43 48.55 1.70
C ASP A 162 -9.35 49.13 0.80
N ILE A 163 -8.59 48.26 0.17
CA ILE A 163 -7.65 48.59 -0.90
C ILE A 163 -8.03 47.82 -2.15
N THR A 164 -8.23 48.48 -3.26
CA THR A 164 -8.52 47.88 -4.55
C THR A 164 -7.47 48.31 -5.56
N ILE A 165 -6.81 47.33 -6.19
CA ILE A 165 -5.88 47.55 -7.31
C ILE A 165 -6.46 46.85 -8.54
N ALA A 166 -7.17 47.61 -9.37
CA ALA A 166 -7.71 47.14 -10.65
C ALA A 166 -6.82 47.56 -11.84
N GLY A 167 -5.96 48.55 -11.64
CA GLY A 167 -4.98 49.01 -12.60
C GLY A 167 -3.60 48.41 -12.45
N LYS A 168 -2.56 49.20 -12.70
CA LYS A 168 -1.16 48.71 -12.68
C LYS A 168 -0.30 49.40 -11.62
N VAL A 169 0.50 48.63 -10.89
CA VAL A 169 1.52 49.15 -10.00
C VAL A 169 2.87 48.67 -10.48
N PHE A 170 3.71 49.61 -10.90
CA PHE A 170 5.13 49.39 -11.20
C PHE A 170 5.94 49.97 -10.05
N ALA A 171 6.61 49.08 -9.30
CA ALA A 171 7.47 49.45 -8.19
C ALA A 171 8.88 48.91 -8.43
N ARG A 172 9.89 49.62 -7.94
CA ARG A 172 11.29 49.21 -8.01
C ARG A 172 11.75 48.60 -6.66
N ASN A 173 11.34 49.23 -5.56
CA ASN A 173 11.92 48.98 -4.25
C ASN A 173 10.91 48.46 -3.21
N GLY A 174 9.77 47.96 -3.66
CA GLY A 174 8.80 47.24 -2.77
C GLY A 174 7.37 47.83 -2.79
N VAL A 175 6.46 46.97 -2.39
CA VAL A 175 5.03 47.25 -2.21
C VAL A 175 4.54 46.73 -0.87
N ASP A 176 3.88 47.57 -0.07
CA ASP A 176 3.33 47.20 1.23
C ASP A 176 1.88 47.74 1.33
N LEU A 177 0.90 46.82 1.23
CA LEU A 177 -0.52 47.12 1.31
C LEU A 177 -1.12 46.61 2.61
N ARG A 178 -1.74 47.53 3.39
CA ARG A 178 -2.37 47.20 4.69
C ARG A 178 -3.81 47.70 4.66
N GLY A 179 -4.75 46.79 4.44
CA GLY A 179 -6.19 47.06 4.36
C GLY A 179 -7.07 46.05 5.05
N ALA A 180 -8.32 46.39 5.32
CA ALA A 180 -9.31 45.44 5.81
C ALA A 180 -9.56 44.38 4.74
N ASN A 181 -10.09 44.82 3.59
CA ASN A 181 -10.26 43.94 2.43
C ASN A 181 -9.34 44.39 1.32
N ILE A 182 -8.55 43.46 0.76
CA ILE A 182 -7.61 43.78 -0.33
C ILE A 182 -7.98 42.98 -1.55
N ASN A 183 -8.33 43.73 -2.64
CA ASN A 183 -8.69 43.14 -3.91
C ASN A 183 -7.69 43.57 -5.00
N VAL A 184 -6.97 42.62 -5.55
CA VAL A 184 -6.04 42.83 -6.65
C VAL A 184 -6.56 42.08 -7.88
N SER A 185 -7.27 42.85 -8.75
CA SER A 185 -7.73 42.35 -10.05
C SER A 185 -6.83 42.82 -11.19
N GLY A 186 -6.02 43.84 -10.96
CA GLY A 186 -4.99 44.34 -11.86
C GLY A 186 -3.61 43.70 -11.59
N ASP A 187 -2.55 44.44 -11.85
CA ASP A 187 -1.19 43.91 -11.83
C ASP A 187 -0.29 44.71 -10.85
N ILE A 188 0.41 44.00 -9.99
CA ILE A 188 1.48 44.52 -9.12
C ILE A 188 2.80 43.90 -9.53
N LEU A 189 3.74 44.73 -10.03
CA LEU A 189 5.05 44.30 -10.45
C LEU A 189 6.13 45.03 -9.64
N ASN A 190 6.96 44.30 -8.93
CA ASN A 190 8.05 44.81 -8.09
C ASN A 190 9.43 44.39 -8.60
N GLY A 191 10.40 45.29 -8.49
CA GLY A 191 11.75 45.11 -9.02
C GLY A 191 11.87 45.57 -10.48
N VAL A 192 10.95 46.42 -10.96
CA VAL A 192 10.96 46.90 -12.35
C VAL A 192 12.22 47.74 -12.61
N LYS A 193 13.01 47.37 -13.62
CA LYS A 193 14.23 48.05 -14.01
C LYS A 193 13.88 49.38 -14.67
N ALA A 194 14.54 50.47 -14.36
CA ALA A 194 14.39 51.78 -14.88
C ALA A 194 13.09 52.10 -15.58
N ALA A 195 12.26 52.93 -14.99
CA ALA A 195 11.13 53.49 -15.67
C ALA A 195 11.39 54.98 -15.86
N ASP A 196 11.15 55.45 -17.08
CA ASP A 196 10.98 56.87 -17.31
C ASP A 196 9.62 57.28 -16.71
N ALA A 197 9.41 58.56 -16.51
CA ALA A 197 8.13 59.09 -16.14
C ALA A 197 7.08 58.72 -17.20
N LEU A 198 5.98 58.10 -16.79
CA LEU A 198 4.90 57.70 -17.70
C LEU A 198 3.98 58.88 -17.93
N THR A 199 3.71 59.18 -19.19
CA THR A 199 2.88 60.34 -19.64
C THR A 199 1.63 59.90 -20.39
N SER A 200 1.43 58.62 -20.61
CA SER A 200 0.23 58.08 -21.24
C SER A 200 -0.04 56.62 -20.86
N GLU A 201 -1.32 56.23 -20.94
CA GLU A 201 -1.75 54.85 -20.77
C GLU A 201 -1.06 53.89 -21.76
N ALA A 202 -0.82 54.38 -23.00
CA ALA A 202 -0.06 53.59 -24.00
C ALA A 202 1.37 53.29 -23.56
N GLN A 203 2.06 54.25 -22.95
CA GLN A 203 3.40 54.01 -22.38
C GLN A 203 3.36 53.01 -21.22
N ALA A 204 2.37 53.10 -20.33
CA ALA A 204 2.19 52.13 -19.24
C ALA A 204 1.91 50.73 -19.76
N ASN A 205 1.13 50.56 -20.80
CA ASN A 205 0.87 49.28 -21.45
C ASN A 205 2.12 48.74 -22.16
N ASN A 206 2.88 49.61 -22.84
CA ASN A 206 4.14 49.21 -23.47
C ASN A 206 5.17 48.73 -22.41
N LEU A 207 5.25 49.46 -21.29
CA LEU A 207 6.10 49.03 -20.16
C LEU A 207 5.63 47.66 -19.65
N PHE A 208 4.35 47.47 -19.38
CA PHE A 208 3.81 46.18 -18.93
C PHE A 208 4.14 45.04 -19.92
N ASN A 209 3.95 45.26 -21.22
CA ASN A 209 4.23 44.24 -22.23
C ASN A 209 5.73 43.92 -22.37
N SER A 210 6.62 44.87 -22.01
CA SER A 210 8.04 44.64 -21.94
C SER A 210 8.44 43.81 -20.70
N LEU A 211 7.62 43.83 -19.65
CA LEU A 211 7.87 43.11 -18.39
C LEU A 211 7.25 41.69 -18.39
N VAL A 212 6.07 41.57 -19.00
CA VAL A 212 5.30 40.34 -19.11
C VAL A 212 4.83 40.15 -20.55
N ASN A 213 5.30 39.10 -21.23
CA ASN A 213 4.92 38.88 -22.61
C ASN A 213 3.43 38.43 -22.76
N THR A 214 2.98 38.35 -24.00
CA THR A 214 1.60 37.93 -24.35
C THR A 214 1.19 36.58 -23.79
N ASP A 215 2.15 35.69 -23.52
CA ASP A 215 1.94 34.36 -22.93
C ASP A 215 1.96 34.38 -21.38
N GLY A 216 2.09 35.61 -20.80
CA GLY A 216 2.18 35.77 -19.34
C GLY A 216 3.53 35.42 -18.75
N ILE A 217 4.56 35.28 -19.59
CA ILE A 217 5.95 34.96 -19.14
C ILE A 217 6.65 36.24 -18.75
N VAL A 218 7.21 36.26 -17.55
CA VAL A 218 7.98 37.39 -17.02
C VAL A 218 9.34 37.48 -17.72
N GLN A 219 9.67 38.70 -18.19
CA GLN A 219 10.97 38.99 -18.79
C GLN A 219 11.99 39.33 -17.71
N GLY A 220 12.69 38.33 -17.19
CA GLY A 220 13.58 38.49 -16.03
C GLY A 220 14.66 39.57 -16.19
N ASN A 221 15.13 39.85 -17.41
CA ASN A 221 16.11 40.89 -17.70
C ASN A 221 15.54 42.33 -17.56
N ALA A 222 14.25 42.49 -17.52
CA ALA A 222 13.56 43.77 -17.29
C ALA A 222 13.34 44.10 -15.81
N PHE A 223 13.84 43.25 -14.90
CA PHE A 223 13.76 43.44 -13.47
C PHE A 223 15.16 43.54 -12.84
N GLU A 224 15.24 44.22 -11.68
CA GLU A 224 16.42 44.30 -10.83
C GLU A 224 16.27 43.46 -9.56
N SER A 225 17.29 42.70 -9.20
CA SER A 225 17.31 41.96 -7.95
C SER A 225 17.95 42.83 -6.84
N ASN A 226 17.14 43.71 -6.25
CA ASN A 226 17.56 44.62 -5.18
C ASN A 226 17.14 44.20 -3.78
N GLY A 227 16.52 43.01 -3.64
CA GLY A 227 16.10 42.43 -2.36
C GLY A 227 14.80 43.01 -1.80
N SER A 228 14.09 43.84 -2.56
CA SER A 228 12.83 44.46 -2.09
C SER A 228 11.66 43.48 -2.08
N SER A 229 10.66 43.75 -1.23
CA SER A 229 9.58 42.81 -0.90
C SER A 229 8.22 43.29 -1.39
N ILE A 230 7.29 42.36 -1.60
CA ILE A 230 5.83 42.63 -1.65
C ILE A 230 5.20 42.10 -0.36
N VAL A 231 4.51 42.95 0.37
CA VAL A 231 3.76 42.58 1.57
C VAL A 231 2.29 43.05 1.38
N ILE A 232 1.38 42.09 1.48
CA ILE A 232 -0.10 42.35 1.41
C ILE A 232 -0.69 41.74 2.69
N LYS A 233 -1.28 42.60 3.54
CA LYS A 233 -1.82 42.18 4.82
C LYS A 233 -3.23 42.69 5.02
N SER A 234 -4.15 41.80 5.29
CA SER A 234 -5.56 42.10 5.53
C SER A 234 -5.92 41.85 7.00
N GLY A 235 -6.86 42.70 7.51
CA GLY A 235 -7.50 42.44 8.82
C GLY A 235 -6.60 42.52 10.04
N GLY A 236 -5.60 43.42 10.06
CA GLY A 236 -4.66 43.57 11.19
C GLY A 236 -5.33 44.00 12.48
N LYS A 237 -5.28 45.28 12.81
CA LYS A 237 -6.03 45.91 13.91
C LYS A 237 -7.33 46.46 13.37
N THR A 238 -8.22 45.57 12.96
CA THR A 238 -9.56 45.98 12.44
C THR A 238 -10.56 45.93 13.57
N ASP A 239 -11.52 46.88 13.58
CA ASP A 239 -12.67 46.80 14.47
C ASP A 239 -13.36 45.43 14.31
N GLY A 240 -13.75 44.79 15.42
CA GLY A 240 -14.24 43.41 15.42
C GLY A 240 -15.40 43.14 14.46
N SER A 241 -16.26 44.15 14.21
CA SER A 241 -17.37 44.06 13.25
C SER A 241 -16.91 44.01 11.78
N LYS A 242 -15.77 44.61 11.44
CA LYS A 242 -15.19 44.64 10.09
C LYS A 242 -14.28 43.42 9.82
N LEU A 243 -13.81 42.75 10.87
CA LEU A 243 -12.90 41.61 10.74
C LEU A 243 -13.54 40.43 10.01
N ALA A 244 -14.85 40.22 10.21
CA ALA A 244 -15.58 39.15 9.51
C ALA A 244 -15.64 39.38 7.99
N ASP A 245 -15.66 40.62 7.54
CA ASP A 245 -15.74 41.04 6.15
C ASP A 245 -14.37 41.30 5.52
N ALA A 246 -13.29 41.28 6.29
CA ALA A 246 -11.92 41.44 5.81
C ALA A 246 -11.41 40.19 5.09
N GLY A 247 -10.57 40.40 4.07
CA GLY A 247 -9.99 39.30 3.29
C GLY A 247 -8.98 39.76 2.25
N ILE A 248 -8.40 38.80 1.55
CA ILE A 248 -7.52 39.05 0.39
C ILE A 248 -8.05 38.26 -0.79
N ASN A 249 -8.24 38.96 -1.92
CA ASN A 249 -8.60 38.37 -3.19
C ASN A 249 -7.60 38.81 -4.27
N ILE A 250 -6.89 37.85 -4.86
CA ILE A 250 -5.95 38.08 -5.97
C ILE A 250 -6.51 37.39 -7.20
N SER A 251 -7.05 38.17 -8.13
CA SER A 251 -7.51 37.68 -9.43
C SER A 251 -6.63 38.17 -10.59
N GLY A 252 -5.80 39.17 -10.36
CA GLY A 252 -4.81 39.69 -11.30
C GLY A 252 -3.42 39.06 -11.09
N LYS A 253 -2.35 39.87 -11.30
CA LYS A 253 -0.97 39.42 -11.17
C LYS A 253 -0.27 40.12 -10.01
N VAL A 254 0.46 39.34 -9.20
CA VAL A 254 1.38 39.83 -8.19
C VAL A 254 2.75 39.23 -8.47
N ILE A 255 3.68 40.02 -8.99
CA ILE A 255 4.98 39.59 -9.48
C ILE A 255 6.06 40.31 -8.69
N ASN A 256 6.87 39.56 -7.94
CA ASN A 256 8.05 40.08 -7.27
C ASN A 256 9.33 39.44 -7.85
N HIS A 257 10.03 40.17 -8.67
CA HIS A 257 11.26 39.71 -9.28
C HIS A 257 12.51 40.34 -8.66
N SER A 258 12.36 41.16 -7.61
CA SER A 258 13.45 41.88 -6.95
C SER A 258 14.34 41.01 -6.04
N GLY A 259 13.96 39.78 -5.73
CA GLY A 259 14.70 38.90 -4.85
C GLY A 259 14.37 39.01 -3.36
N GLY A 260 13.46 39.89 -2.97
CA GLY A 260 12.90 39.93 -1.61
C GLY A 260 11.72 38.99 -1.39
N GLU A 261 11.21 38.96 -0.17
CA GLU A 261 10.05 38.12 0.20
C GLU A 261 8.76 38.63 -0.44
N THR A 262 7.89 37.72 -0.83
CA THR A 262 6.49 38.00 -1.14
C THR A 262 5.63 37.35 -0.06
N ALA A 263 4.90 38.16 0.70
CA ALA A 263 4.09 37.71 1.82
C ALA A 263 2.64 38.21 1.70
N LEU A 264 1.69 37.29 1.62
CA LEU A 264 0.27 37.55 1.74
C LEU A 264 -0.22 36.99 3.07
N THR A 265 -0.71 37.87 3.94
CA THR A 265 -1.18 37.51 5.29
C THR A 265 -2.62 37.96 5.48
N ASN A 266 -3.52 37.02 5.63
CA ASN A 266 -4.92 37.29 5.95
C ASN A 266 -5.24 36.99 7.41
N HIS A 267 -5.89 37.95 8.07
CA HIS A 267 -6.50 37.77 9.40
C HIS A 267 -8.03 37.89 9.36
N GLY A 268 -8.60 38.25 8.23
CA GLY A 268 -10.03 38.51 8.07
C GLY A 268 -10.86 37.26 7.79
N GLY A 269 -12.15 37.33 8.15
CA GLY A 269 -13.08 36.19 8.07
C GLY A 269 -13.42 35.71 6.66
N LYS A 270 -13.28 36.58 5.63
CA LYS A 270 -13.46 36.17 4.22
C LYS A 270 -12.33 35.28 3.69
N GLY A 271 -11.23 35.23 4.42
CA GLY A 271 -10.09 34.34 4.04
C GLY A 271 -9.19 34.92 2.95
N LEU A 272 -8.40 34.03 2.35
CA LEU A 272 -7.46 34.34 1.26
C LEU A 272 -7.86 33.58 0.00
N THR A 273 -8.11 34.29 -1.09
CA THR A 273 -8.45 33.69 -2.38
C THR A 273 -7.43 34.10 -3.44
N VAL A 274 -6.91 33.15 -4.21
CA VAL A 274 -5.99 33.36 -5.33
C VAL A 274 -6.55 32.67 -6.56
N THR A 275 -7.08 33.41 -7.49
CA THR A 275 -7.53 32.92 -8.81
C THR A 275 -6.61 33.41 -9.95
N GLY A 276 -5.80 34.41 -9.67
CA GLY A 276 -4.82 35.00 -10.58
C GLY A 276 -3.44 34.34 -10.51
N ASN A 277 -2.40 35.12 -10.78
CA ASN A 277 -1.01 34.67 -10.81
C ASN A 277 -0.17 35.36 -9.74
N ILE A 278 0.45 34.58 -8.86
CA ILE A 278 1.48 35.06 -7.92
C ILE A 278 2.80 34.43 -8.33
N GLN A 279 3.81 35.27 -8.57
CA GLN A 279 5.14 34.84 -8.91
C GLN A 279 6.18 35.59 -8.09
N ALA A 280 7.08 34.85 -7.43
CA ALA A 280 8.19 35.42 -6.67
C ALA A 280 9.52 34.86 -7.13
N ASN A 281 10.59 35.68 -7.06
CA ASN A 281 11.95 35.24 -7.34
C ASN A 281 12.70 34.76 -6.06
N ASN A 282 12.03 34.73 -4.93
CA ASN A 282 12.57 34.28 -3.66
C ASN A 282 11.41 33.76 -2.79
N LYS A 283 11.55 33.79 -1.49
CA LYS A 283 10.57 33.27 -0.51
C LYS A 283 9.17 33.79 -0.78
N LEU A 284 8.23 32.85 -0.85
CA LEU A 284 6.79 33.15 -1.03
C LEU A 284 5.99 32.51 0.08
N ASN A 285 5.25 33.35 0.82
CA ASN A 285 4.40 32.93 1.93
C ASN A 285 2.95 33.33 1.70
N LEU A 286 2.06 32.36 1.73
CA LEU A 286 0.61 32.57 1.81
C LEU A 286 0.15 32.09 3.20
N TYR A 287 -0.25 33.03 4.03
CA TYR A 287 -0.63 32.75 5.41
C TYR A 287 -2.05 33.23 5.69
N ASN A 288 -2.95 32.32 6.03
CA ASN A 288 -4.34 32.61 6.37
C ASN A 288 -4.64 32.20 7.81
N THR A 289 -5.14 33.12 8.62
CA THR A 289 -5.48 32.83 10.02
C THR A 289 -6.96 32.68 10.28
N ASN A 290 -7.82 33.18 9.36
CA ASN A 290 -9.26 33.15 9.52
C ASN A 290 -9.96 32.99 8.16
N GLY A 291 -11.16 32.43 8.13
CA GLY A 291 -11.83 32.04 6.90
C GLY A 291 -11.11 30.95 6.13
N ASN A 292 -11.47 30.72 4.89
CA ASN A 292 -10.87 29.69 4.04
C ASN A 292 -9.67 30.22 3.25
N LEU A 293 -8.77 29.34 2.89
CA LEU A 293 -7.70 29.61 1.93
C LEU A 293 -7.99 28.85 0.63
N ASN A 294 -8.26 29.60 -0.45
CA ASN A 294 -8.63 29.04 -1.75
C ASN A 294 -7.62 29.43 -2.83
N ILE A 295 -7.01 28.45 -3.50
CA ILE A 295 -6.10 28.68 -4.60
C ILE A 295 -6.65 27.98 -5.84
N ALA A 296 -7.01 28.75 -6.87
CA ALA A 296 -7.44 28.25 -8.17
C ALA A 296 -6.55 28.76 -9.31
N GLY A 297 -5.62 29.70 -9.02
CA GLY A 297 -4.70 30.29 -9.96
C GLY A 297 -3.30 29.67 -9.93
N LYS A 298 -2.34 30.40 -10.48
CA LYS A 298 -0.92 30.02 -10.49
C LYS A 298 -0.19 30.65 -9.30
N VAL A 299 0.54 29.83 -8.56
CA VAL A 299 1.42 30.28 -7.46
C VAL A 299 2.79 29.67 -7.67
N SER A 300 3.79 30.49 -7.93
CA SER A 300 5.13 29.99 -8.22
C SER A 300 6.22 30.86 -7.62
N ASN A 301 7.32 30.21 -7.22
CA ASN A 301 8.55 30.93 -6.90
C ASN A 301 9.79 30.16 -7.38
N THR A 302 10.94 30.88 -7.41
CA THR A 302 12.25 30.34 -7.69
C THR A 302 13.17 30.64 -6.50
N ASN A 303 14.32 29.96 -6.43
CA ASN A 303 15.43 30.23 -5.49
C ASN A 303 15.18 30.02 -3.99
N ALA A 304 13.93 29.88 -3.53
CA ALA A 304 13.62 29.69 -2.11
C ALA A 304 12.36 28.85 -1.89
N ALA A 305 12.06 28.52 -0.63
CA ALA A 305 10.88 27.75 -0.27
C ALA A 305 9.56 28.52 -0.52
N LEU A 306 8.53 27.76 -0.88
CA LEU A 306 7.13 28.18 -0.95
C LEU A 306 6.35 27.60 0.24
N SER A 307 5.76 28.47 1.05
CA SER A 307 4.94 28.06 2.18
C SER A 307 3.50 28.53 2.03
N ILE A 308 2.57 27.60 2.17
CA ILE A 308 1.12 27.85 2.17
C ILE A 308 0.58 27.32 3.50
N SER A 309 0.11 28.22 4.35
CA SER A 309 -0.33 27.87 5.70
C SER A 309 -1.73 28.42 5.98
N ASN A 310 -2.65 27.58 6.35
CA ASN A 310 -4.00 27.91 6.76
C ASN A 310 -4.23 27.55 8.24
N LYS A 311 -4.73 28.50 9.02
CA LYS A 311 -5.20 28.30 10.41
C LYS A 311 -6.71 28.56 10.56
N GLY A 312 -7.37 28.99 9.48
CA GLY A 312 -8.80 29.29 9.48
C GLY A 312 -9.68 28.06 9.26
N GLY A 313 -10.51 28.11 8.24
CA GLY A 313 -11.40 27.01 7.83
C GLY A 313 -10.70 26.00 6.91
N ASP A 314 -11.26 25.83 5.71
CA ASP A 314 -10.74 24.92 4.70
C ASP A 314 -9.48 25.46 4.00
N LEU A 315 -8.65 24.54 3.52
CA LEU A 315 -7.59 24.84 2.54
C LEU A 315 -7.88 24.09 1.25
N ASP A 316 -8.25 24.84 0.20
CA ASP A 316 -8.60 24.29 -1.10
C ASP A 316 -7.59 24.70 -2.17
N ILE A 317 -6.92 23.73 -2.79
CA ILE A 317 -6.13 23.87 -4.00
C ILE A 317 -6.95 23.29 -5.15
N GLY A 318 -7.66 24.16 -5.85
CA GLY A 318 -8.64 23.81 -6.88
C GLY A 318 -8.01 23.15 -8.12
N ASN A 319 -8.82 22.53 -8.95
CA ASN A 319 -8.38 21.73 -10.10
C ASN A 319 -7.60 22.51 -11.17
N LYS A 320 -7.76 23.84 -11.25
CA LYS A 320 -6.99 24.71 -12.15
C LYS A 320 -5.72 25.26 -11.51
N ALA A 321 -5.54 25.05 -10.21
CA ALA A 321 -4.38 25.55 -9.49
C ALA A 321 -3.09 24.89 -9.99
N ASN A 322 -2.06 25.72 -10.14
CA ASN A 322 -0.72 25.28 -10.48
C ASN A 322 0.29 25.89 -9.50
N ILE A 323 0.63 25.11 -8.50
CA ILE A 323 1.62 25.49 -7.48
C ILE A 323 2.95 24.85 -7.85
N SER A 324 3.99 25.69 -8.00
CA SER A 324 5.32 25.22 -8.38
C SER A 324 6.44 25.99 -7.71
N THR A 325 7.53 25.31 -7.34
CA THR A 325 8.72 25.93 -6.79
C THR A 325 9.98 25.15 -7.19
N ASP A 326 11.10 25.86 -7.36
CA ASP A 326 12.42 25.22 -7.58
C ASP A 326 13.09 24.79 -6.28
N ASN A 327 12.41 24.94 -5.14
CA ASN A 327 12.91 24.60 -3.82
C ASN A 327 11.87 23.81 -3.03
N ALA A 328 11.90 23.87 -1.71
CA ALA A 328 10.93 23.17 -0.86
C ALA A 328 9.52 23.77 -1.00
N LEU A 329 8.53 22.89 -1.03
CA LEU A 329 7.11 23.22 -0.97
C LEU A 329 6.51 22.71 0.35
N GLU A 330 5.92 23.61 1.10
CA GLU A 330 5.21 23.30 2.33
C GLU A 330 3.75 23.74 2.22
N ILE A 331 2.81 22.82 2.45
CA ILE A 331 1.38 23.07 2.49
C ILE A 331 0.84 22.53 3.81
N VAL A 332 0.37 23.44 4.67
CA VAL A 332 -0.06 23.10 6.03
C VAL A 332 -1.46 23.64 6.28
N ASN A 333 -2.38 22.76 6.61
CA ASN A 333 -3.69 23.13 7.15
C ASN A 333 -3.76 22.81 8.65
N ASN A 334 -3.67 23.84 9.46
CA ASN A 334 -3.89 23.80 10.90
C ASN A 334 -5.28 24.35 11.26
N GLY A 335 -6.13 24.60 10.26
CA GLY A 335 -7.49 25.09 10.43
C GLY A 335 -8.46 24.02 10.92
N THR A 336 -9.71 24.40 11.08
CA THR A 336 -10.77 23.49 11.56
C THR A 336 -11.37 22.62 10.46
N GLY A 337 -11.20 23.04 9.20
CA GLY A 337 -11.80 22.41 8.03
C GLY A 337 -10.94 21.28 7.42
N HIS A 338 -11.14 21.03 6.15
CA HIS A 338 -10.38 20.03 5.38
C HIS A 338 -9.19 20.61 4.62
N LEU A 339 -8.32 19.75 4.12
CA LEU A 339 -7.32 20.06 3.10
C LEU A 339 -7.69 19.33 1.80
N ALA A 340 -7.94 20.07 0.72
CA ALA A 340 -8.16 19.48 -0.59
C ALA A 340 -7.10 19.92 -1.60
N ILE A 341 -6.54 18.96 -2.36
CA ILE A 341 -5.60 19.22 -3.45
C ILE A 341 -6.14 18.54 -4.72
N ALA A 342 -6.82 19.33 -5.54
CA ALA A 342 -7.34 18.87 -6.83
C ALA A 342 -6.47 19.33 -8.01
N GLY A 343 -5.65 20.36 -7.84
CA GLY A 343 -4.73 20.89 -8.82
C GLY A 343 -3.34 20.26 -8.77
N LYS A 344 -2.35 21.03 -9.19
CA LYS A 344 -0.95 20.63 -9.24
C LYS A 344 -0.15 21.30 -8.12
N ALA A 345 0.59 20.51 -7.34
CA ALA A 345 1.48 20.96 -6.28
C ALA A 345 2.84 20.26 -6.43
N VAL A 346 3.83 20.93 -7.03
CA VAL A 346 5.11 20.32 -7.40
C VAL A 346 6.29 21.17 -6.98
N SER A 347 7.40 20.50 -6.68
CA SER A 347 8.66 21.15 -6.35
C SER A 347 9.85 20.37 -6.91
N THR A 348 11.00 21.02 -7.05
CA THR A 348 12.27 20.33 -7.28
C THR A 348 13.02 20.06 -5.97
N GLY A 349 12.56 20.64 -4.84
CA GLY A 349 12.97 20.30 -3.49
C GLY A 349 12.00 19.34 -2.80
N LYS A 350 12.01 19.30 -1.49
CA LYS A 350 11.07 18.50 -0.69
C LYS A 350 9.65 19.05 -0.79
N THR A 351 8.67 18.17 -0.88
CA THR A 351 7.26 18.55 -0.73
C THR A 351 6.72 17.96 0.58
N ASP A 352 6.23 18.83 1.47
CA ASP A 352 5.61 18.46 2.75
C ASP A 352 4.17 18.97 2.80
N ILE A 353 3.21 18.05 2.97
CA ILE A 353 1.80 18.33 3.03
C ILE A 353 1.24 17.80 4.34
N VAL A 354 0.73 18.69 5.18
CA VAL A 354 0.24 18.34 6.52
C VAL A 354 -1.18 18.88 6.71
N ASN A 355 -2.08 18.03 7.15
CA ASN A 355 -3.41 18.39 7.60
C ASN A 355 -3.61 18.05 9.08
N GLU A 356 -3.95 19.05 9.85
CA GLU A 356 -4.38 18.95 11.26
C GLU A 356 -5.89 19.19 11.40
N GLY A 357 -6.55 19.60 10.31
CA GLY A 357 -8.00 19.93 10.31
C GLY A 357 -8.87 18.68 10.44
N LYS A 358 -9.99 18.83 11.14
CA LYS A 358 -10.93 17.73 11.44
C LYS A 358 -11.66 17.19 10.20
N GLY A 359 -11.77 17.97 9.14
CA GLY A 359 -12.41 17.60 7.89
C GLY A 359 -11.64 16.57 7.05
N GLY A 360 -10.42 16.19 7.49
CA GLY A 360 -9.59 15.23 6.77
C GLY A 360 -8.82 15.81 5.58
N MET A 361 -8.27 14.93 4.76
CA MET A 361 -7.49 15.33 3.58
C MET A 361 -7.97 14.59 2.33
N ASN A 362 -8.14 15.33 1.23
CA ASN A 362 -8.47 14.76 -0.08
C ASN A 362 -7.48 15.21 -1.14
N ILE A 363 -6.79 14.27 -1.76
CA ILE A 363 -5.89 14.52 -2.88
C ILE A 363 -6.48 13.87 -4.13
N SER A 364 -6.86 14.67 -5.11
CA SER A 364 -7.35 14.21 -6.41
C SER A 364 -6.51 14.69 -7.59
N GLY A 365 -5.54 15.59 -7.32
CA GLY A 365 -4.64 16.18 -8.30
C GLY A 365 -3.24 15.55 -8.31
N THR A 366 -2.25 16.35 -8.74
CA THR A 366 -0.84 15.91 -8.82
C THR A 366 -0.03 16.49 -7.67
N VAL A 367 0.69 15.65 -6.94
CA VAL A 367 1.61 16.03 -5.87
C VAL A 367 3.01 15.48 -6.16
N GLY A 368 3.98 16.39 -6.23
CA GLY A 368 5.35 16.03 -6.59
C GLY A 368 5.49 15.57 -8.04
N ASN A 369 6.68 15.17 -8.41
CA ASN A 369 7.04 14.62 -9.72
C ASN A 369 8.38 13.87 -9.65
N THR A 370 8.89 13.41 -10.79
CA THR A 370 10.17 12.69 -10.89
C THR A 370 11.40 13.54 -10.55
N SER A 371 11.26 14.85 -10.39
CA SER A 371 12.35 15.75 -9.93
C SER A 371 12.24 16.08 -8.43
N THR A 372 11.10 15.77 -7.79
CA THR A 372 10.88 16.02 -6.35
C THR A 372 11.58 14.95 -5.51
N PRO A 373 12.66 15.26 -4.77
CA PRO A 373 13.42 14.24 -4.05
C PRO A 373 12.59 13.46 -3.04
N SER A 374 11.73 14.15 -2.28
CA SER A 374 10.85 13.50 -1.32
C SER A 374 9.49 14.18 -1.25
N VAL A 375 8.47 13.37 -1.14
CA VAL A 375 7.10 13.79 -0.86
C VAL A 375 6.66 13.16 0.46
N ARG A 376 6.19 14.00 1.38
CA ARG A 376 5.60 13.58 2.65
C ARG A 376 4.17 14.12 2.74
N ILE A 377 3.22 13.24 3.01
CA ILE A 377 1.81 13.54 3.20
C ILE A 377 1.42 13.03 4.58
N VAL A 378 0.90 13.91 5.44
CA VAL A 378 0.48 13.58 6.80
C VAL A 378 -0.93 14.10 7.03
N ASN A 379 -1.85 13.20 7.32
CA ASN A 379 -3.18 13.53 7.81
C ASN A 379 -3.31 13.13 9.27
N ARG A 380 -3.65 14.08 10.16
CA ARG A 380 -3.76 13.80 11.60
C ARG A 380 -5.18 13.57 12.07
N ASN A 381 -6.15 14.15 11.37
CA ASN A 381 -7.55 14.05 11.74
C ASN A 381 -8.43 13.81 10.51
N GLY A 382 -9.63 13.24 10.72
CA GLY A 382 -10.55 12.89 9.63
C GLY A 382 -9.99 11.79 8.74
N GLU A 383 -10.61 11.51 7.63
CA GLU A 383 -10.17 10.52 6.64
C GLU A 383 -9.11 11.10 5.69
N LEU A 384 -8.14 10.27 5.31
CA LEU A 384 -7.23 10.56 4.19
C LEU A 384 -7.71 9.85 2.93
N VAL A 385 -8.09 10.60 1.91
CA VAL A 385 -8.46 10.06 0.61
C VAL A 385 -7.43 10.49 -0.44
N ILE A 386 -6.80 9.53 -1.08
CA ILE A 386 -6.03 9.73 -2.31
C ILE A 386 -6.91 9.17 -3.44
N ALA A 387 -7.59 10.06 -4.16
CA ALA A 387 -8.61 9.70 -5.16
C ALA A 387 -8.00 8.96 -6.36
N SER A 388 -8.82 8.27 -7.16
CA SER A 388 -8.37 7.49 -8.32
C SER A 388 -7.69 8.34 -9.41
N THR A 389 -8.00 9.63 -9.49
CA THR A 389 -7.36 10.59 -10.40
C THR A 389 -6.01 11.11 -9.88
N ALA A 390 -5.70 10.89 -8.61
CA ALA A 390 -4.50 11.43 -7.98
C ALA A 390 -3.23 10.75 -8.51
N ASN A 391 -2.21 11.59 -8.74
CA ASN A 391 -0.86 11.14 -9.04
C ASN A 391 0.12 11.75 -8.03
N VAL A 392 0.61 10.92 -7.12
CA VAL A 392 1.58 11.31 -6.11
C VAL A 392 2.92 10.64 -6.42
N SER A 393 3.93 11.44 -6.71
CA SER A 393 5.23 10.89 -7.12
C SER A 393 6.41 11.62 -6.50
N ALA A 394 7.48 10.86 -6.24
CA ALA A 394 8.75 11.38 -5.76
C ALA A 394 9.92 10.74 -6.52
N ASN A 395 11.04 11.44 -6.61
CA ASN A 395 12.25 10.84 -7.17
C ASN A 395 12.84 9.76 -6.24
N ASP A 396 12.96 10.04 -4.95
CA ASP A 396 13.56 9.10 -4.01
C ASP A 396 12.53 8.44 -3.10
N THR A 397 11.85 9.23 -2.27
CA THR A 397 10.97 8.71 -1.21
C THR A 397 9.61 9.34 -1.20
N LEU A 398 8.58 8.50 -1.12
CA LEU A 398 7.21 8.89 -0.86
C LEU A 398 6.77 8.32 0.50
N ARG A 399 6.34 9.18 1.41
CA ARG A 399 5.79 8.79 2.71
C ARG A 399 4.37 9.33 2.87
N VAL A 400 3.44 8.45 3.17
CA VAL A 400 2.03 8.78 3.43
C VAL A 400 1.66 8.26 4.81
N GLU A 401 1.24 9.15 5.69
CA GLU A 401 0.86 8.85 7.07
C GLU A 401 -0.56 9.32 7.34
N ASN A 402 -1.37 8.47 7.92
CA ASN A 402 -2.68 8.81 8.42
C ASN A 402 -2.82 8.43 9.89
N SER A 403 -3.21 9.40 10.70
CA SER A 403 -3.57 9.18 12.12
C SER A 403 -5.06 9.45 12.38
N GLY A 404 -5.80 9.86 11.35
CA GLY A 404 -7.24 10.14 11.42
C GLY A 404 -8.10 8.88 11.35
N SER A 405 -9.35 9.02 10.91
CA SER A 405 -10.37 7.96 11.03
C SER A 405 -10.24 6.79 10.04
N GLY A 406 -9.35 6.89 9.07
CA GLY A 406 -9.10 5.85 8.05
C GLY A 406 -8.37 6.41 6.85
N MET A 407 -7.97 5.51 5.94
CA MET A 407 -7.24 5.89 4.73
C MET A 407 -7.72 5.09 3.52
N SER A 408 -7.97 5.80 2.41
CA SER A 408 -8.28 5.22 1.11
C SER A 408 -7.27 5.70 0.07
N ALA A 409 -6.44 4.79 -0.47
CA ALA A 409 -5.46 5.07 -1.51
C ALA A 409 -5.91 4.46 -2.84
N ASN A 410 -6.66 5.25 -3.63
CA ASN A 410 -7.24 4.81 -4.90
C ASN A 410 -6.43 5.25 -6.12
N GLY A 411 -5.52 6.20 -5.95
CA GLY A 411 -4.68 6.78 -7.00
C GLY A 411 -3.33 6.09 -7.18
N THR A 412 -2.44 6.79 -7.86
CA THR A 412 -1.08 6.31 -8.12
C THR A 412 -0.09 6.90 -7.12
N LEU A 413 0.65 6.04 -6.45
CA LEU A 413 1.71 6.36 -5.49
C LEU A 413 3.03 5.77 -5.97
N THR A 414 3.99 6.62 -6.37
CA THR A 414 5.24 6.14 -6.97
C THR A 414 6.48 6.81 -6.39
N ALA A 415 7.56 6.05 -6.31
CA ALA A 415 8.89 6.58 -6.01
C ALA A 415 9.97 5.71 -6.67
N ASN A 416 11.22 6.18 -6.72
CA ASN A 416 12.29 5.32 -7.19
C ASN A 416 12.86 4.43 -6.10
N LYS A 417 13.05 4.95 -4.87
CA LYS A 417 13.75 4.20 -3.80
C LYS A 417 12.82 3.65 -2.72
N LYS A 418 11.78 4.39 -2.32
CA LYS A 418 10.92 3.94 -1.23
C LYS A 418 9.52 4.53 -1.29
N VAL A 419 8.51 3.68 -1.13
CA VAL A 419 7.15 4.09 -0.77
C VAL A 419 6.82 3.55 0.61
N SER A 420 6.37 4.42 1.51
CA SER A 420 5.94 4.05 2.86
C SER A 420 4.53 4.57 3.11
N ILE A 421 3.62 3.68 3.41
CA ILE A 421 2.22 3.97 3.75
C ILE A 421 1.97 3.49 5.17
N GLU A 422 1.56 4.38 6.06
CA GLU A 422 1.23 4.06 7.44
C GLU A 422 -0.17 4.60 7.80
N ASN A 423 -1.06 3.72 8.21
CA ASN A 423 -2.36 4.06 8.77
C ASN A 423 -2.42 3.66 10.24
N LYS A 424 -2.74 4.61 11.12
CA LYS A 424 -2.75 4.39 12.57
C LYS A 424 -4.14 4.13 13.16
N ALA A 425 -5.20 4.54 12.44
CA ALA A 425 -6.57 4.36 12.93
C ALA A 425 -7.53 4.12 11.76
N GLY A 426 -8.65 3.43 12.03
CA GLY A 426 -9.64 3.03 11.04
C GLY A 426 -9.09 2.07 9.99
N ASN A 427 -9.81 1.88 8.91
CA ASN A 427 -9.41 0.99 7.82
C ASN A 427 -8.33 1.60 6.93
N LEU A 428 -7.47 0.75 6.39
CA LEU A 428 -6.59 1.06 5.27
C LEU A 428 -7.05 0.31 4.03
N ASN A 429 -7.55 1.05 3.05
CA ASN A 429 -7.97 0.50 1.75
C ASN A 429 -7.01 0.98 0.66
N ILE A 430 -6.41 0.07 -0.07
CA ILE A 430 -5.57 0.37 -1.23
C ILE A 430 -6.25 -0.23 -2.46
N ASN A 431 -6.74 0.64 -3.35
CA ASN A 431 -7.39 0.27 -4.60
C ASN A 431 -6.55 0.68 -5.81
N GLY A 432 -5.57 1.57 -5.60
CA GLY A 432 -4.73 2.12 -6.66
C GLY A 432 -3.39 1.42 -6.84
N LYS A 433 -2.52 2.10 -7.59
CA LYS A 433 -1.16 1.61 -7.86
C LYS A 433 -0.16 2.14 -6.82
N VAL A 434 0.63 1.23 -6.25
CA VAL A 434 1.79 1.57 -5.40
C VAL A 434 3.03 0.95 -6.02
N ALA A 435 3.99 1.77 -6.46
CA ALA A 435 5.13 1.23 -7.18
C ALA A 435 6.47 1.90 -6.83
N VAL A 436 7.52 1.10 -6.83
CA VAL A 436 8.92 1.56 -6.78
C VAL A 436 9.73 0.95 -7.92
N THR A 437 10.72 1.69 -8.42
CA THR A 437 11.56 1.22 -9.53
C THR A 437 12.85 0.54 -9.07
N LYS A 438 13.37 0.87 -7.89
CA LYS A 438 14.68 0.39 -7.41
C LYS A 438 14.75 0.12 -5.91
N GLY A 439 13.67 0.02 -5.19
CA GLY A 439 13.73 -0.09 -3.73
C GLY A 439 12.47 -0.67 -3.10
N ASP A 440 12.18 -0.26 -1.88
CA ASP A 440 11.26 -0.96 -0.98
C ASP A 440 9.87 -0.33 -0.92
N ILE A 441 8.87 -1.17 -0.72
CA ILE A 441 7.51 -0.78 -0.38
C ILE A 441 7.20 -1.25 1.04
N THR A 442 6.74 -0.33 1.88
CA THR A 442 6.26 -0.66 3.22
C THR A 442 4.81 -0.19 3.37
N ILE A 443 3.92 -1.09 3.70
CA ILE A 443 2.51 -0.82 4.00
C ILE A 443 2.24 -1.32 5.41
N LEU A 444 1.91 -0.41 6.31
CA LEU A 444 1.64 -0.70 7.71
C LEU A 444 0.25 -0.20 8.09
N ASN A 445 -0.61 -1.10 8.53
CA ASN A 445 -1.87 -0.75 9.16
C ASN A 445 -1.87 -1.10 10.65
N ASN A 446 -2.02 -0.09 11.48
CA ASN A 446 -2.22 -0.22 12.94
C ASN A 446 -3.67 0.05 13.35
N GLY A 447 -4.53 0.46 12.41
CA GLY A 447 -5.95 0.71 12.62
C GLY A 447 -6.78 -0.58 12.63
N ASP A 448 -7.89 -0.61 11.90
CA ASP A 448 -8.81 -1.76 11.92
C ASP A 448 -8.45 -2.83 10.89
N LYS A 449 -8.94 -2.71 9.67
CA LYS A 449 -8.73 -3.68 8.58
C LYS A 449 -7.76 -3.13 7.53
N LEU A 450 -6.91 -4.01 7.00
CA LEU A 450 -6.14 -3.75 5.78
C LEU A 450 -6.78 -4.46 4.59
N THR A 451 -7.10 -3.73 3.53
CA THR A 451 -7.60 -4.30 2.27
C THR A 451 -6.73 -3.83 1.10
N LEU A 452 -6.16 -4.77 0.37
CA LEU A 452 -5.72 -4.57 -1.00
C LEU A 452 -6.86 -5.03 -1.91
N ALA A 453 -7.60 -4.10 -2.50
CA ALA A 453 -8.75 -4.42 -3.34
C ALA A 453 -8.34 -5.03 -4.69
N SER A 454 -9.29 -5.57 -5.44
CA SER A 454 -9.05 -6.25 -6.72
C SER A 454 -8.26 -5.42 -7.75
N ASP A 455 -8.47 -4.11 -7.75
CA ASP A 455 -7.83 -3.19 -8.69
C ASP A 455 -6.44 -2.71 -8.20
N SER A 456 -6.06 -3.05 -6.97
CA SER A 456 -4.77 -2.65 -6.43
C SER A 456 -3.61 -3.35 -7.14
N ASN A 457 -2.55 -2.58 -7.38
CA ASN A 457 -1.33 -3.07 -7.99
C ASN A 457 -0.11 -2.61 -7.20
N ILE A 458 0.49 -3.52 -6.46
CA ILE A 458 1.72 -3.29 -5.70
C ILE A 458 2.89 -3.82 -6.53
N ALA A 459 3.76 -2.91 -7.01
CA ALA A 459 4.88 -3.27 -7.87
C ALA A 459 6.22 -2.87 -7.24
N GLY A 460 6.95 -3.85 -6.72
CA GLY A 460 8.25 -3.68 -6.07
C GLY A 460 9.43 -4.17 -6.91
N ASN A 461 10.60 -3.59 -6.67
CA ASN A 461 11.88 -4.07 -7.22
C ASN A 461 12.95 -4.21 -6.11
N GLY A 462 12.56 -4.16 -4.87
CA GLY A 462 13.32 -4.44 -3.64
C GLY A 462 12.44 -5.25 -2.71
N ASN A 463 12.40 -4.88 -1.43
CA ASN A 463 11.56 -5.59 -0.47
C ASN A 463 10.14 -5.00 -0.43
N VAL A 464 9.15 -5.87 -0.44
CA VAL A 464 7.75 -5.51 -0.20
C VAL A 464 7.33 -6.04 1.16
N SER A 465 7.00 -5.14 2.08
CA SER A 465 6.53 -5.46 3.42
C SER A 465 5.10 -4.95 3.62
N ILE A 466 4.18 -5.86 3.85
CA ILE A 466 2.77 -5.55 4.12
C ILE A 466 2.42 -6.11 5.50
N LYS A 467 2.15 -5.22 6.45
CA LYS A 467 1.86 -5.61 7.83
C LYS A 467 0.53 -5.03 8.29
N ASN A 468 -0.29 -5.89 8.87
CA ASN A 468 -1.52 -5.50 9.54
C ASN A 468 -1.47 -5.87 11.03
N ASN A 469 -1.63 -4.87 11.88
CA ASN A 469 -1.78 -5.02 13.32
C ASN A 469 -3.24 -4.80 13.77
N GLY A 470 -4.12 -4.44 12.82
CA GLY A 470 -5.52 -4.12 13.09
C GLY A 470 -6.38 -5.34 13.43
N SER A 471 -7.41 -5.12 14.23
CA SER A 471 -8.24 -6.18 14.81
C SER A 471 -9.07 -6.98 13.79
N ASN A 472 -9.44 -6.35 12.66
CA ASN A 472 -10.38 -6.91 11.69
C ASN A 472 -9.68 -7.65 10.51
N GLY A 473 -8.38 -7.93 10.67
CA GLY A 473 -7.61 -8.77 9.75
C GLY A 473 -7.16 -8.10 8.46
N MET A 474 -6.76 -8.92 7.50
CA MET A 474 -6.21 -8.51 6.22
C MET A 474 -6.88 -9.22 5.06
N THR A 475 -7.21 -8.49 4.01
CA THR A 475 -7.73 -9.03 2.75
C THR A 475 -6.84 -8.59 1.59
N LEU A 476 -6.35 -9.55 0.81
CA LEU A 476 -5.47 -9.33 -0.35
C LEU A 476 -6.19 -9.84 -1.60
N GLU A 477 -6.79 -8.96 -2.39
CA GLU A 477 -7.53 -9.30 -3.63
C GLU A 477 -6.80 -8.82 -4.88
N GLY A 478 -5.92 -7.84 -4.75
CA GLY A 478 -5.19 -7.25 -5.87
C GLY A 478 -3.95 -8.03 -6.30
N THR A 479 -3.11 -7.35 -7.05
CA THR A 479 -1.87 -7.91 -7.59
C THR A 479 -0.66 -7.39 -6.82
N ILE A 480 0.22 -8.28 -6.42
CA ILE A 480 1.55 -7.97 -5.88
C ILE A 480 2.59 -8.57 -6.82
N THR A 481 3.43 -7.71 -7.41
CA THR A 481 4.56 -8.15 -8.25
C THR A 481 5.85 -7.62 -7.64
N ASN A 482 6.81 -8.50 -7.39
CA ASN A 482 8.05 -8.09 -6.76
C ASN A 482 9.25 -8.94 -7.24
N THR A 483 10.42 -8.33 -7.33
CA THR A 483 11.67 -9.03 -7.67
C THR A 483 12.52 -9.37 -6.44
N GLY A 484 12.36 -8.64 -5.33
CA GLY A 484 13.03 -8.90 -4.06
C GLY A 484 12.20 -9.78 -3.11
N GLU A 485 12.37 -9.58 -1.82
CA GLU A 485 11.59 -10.31 -0.82
C GLU A 485 10.19 -9.74 -0.64
N THR A 486 9.19 -10.60 -0.48
CA THR A 486 7.82 -10.21 -0.14
C THR A 486 7.44 -10.79 1.22
N ALA A 487 7.15 -9.91 2.18
CA ALA A 487 6.71 -10.26 3.52
C ALA A 487 5.29 -9.75 3.77
N ILE A 488 4.38 -10.66 4.06
CA ILE A 488 2.98 -10.37 4.41
C ILE A 488 2.74 -10.89 5.83
N ASN A 489 2.42 -9.99 6.75
CA ASN A 489 2.24 -10.33 8.16
C ASN A 489 0.91 -9.77 8.69
N ASN A 490 0.03 -10.65 9.12
CA ASN A 490 -1.22 -10.31 9.79
C ASN A 490 -1.16 -10.75 11.25
N THR A 491 -1.31 -9.82 12.19
CA THR A 491 -1.19 -10.12 13.62
C THR A 491 -2.52 -10.40 14.31
N LYS A 492 -3.63 -9.91 13.76
CA LYS A 492 -4.96 -10.09 14.35
C LYS A 492 -6.02 -10.29 13.26
N GLY A 493 -7.14 -10.91 13.63
CA GLY A 493 -8.21 -11.24 12.70
C GLY A 493 -7.77 -12.23 11.61
N GLN A 494 -8.58 -12.44 10.60
CA GLN A 494 -8.31 -13.38 9.51
C GLN A 494 -7.37 -12.76 8.46
N LEU A 495 -6.46 -13.58 7.90
CA LEU A 495 -5.78 -13.26 6.64
C LEU A 495 -6.46 -14.00 5.48
N LEU A 496 -7.06 -13.26 4.57
CA LEU A 496 -7.64 -13.76 3.33
C LEU A 496 -6.76 -13.36 2.15
N ALA A 497 -6.09 -14.32 1.53
CA ALA A 497 -5.39 -14.14 0.26
C ALA A 497 -6.31 -14.61 -0.87
N ASN A 498 -6.74 -13.69 -1.74
CA ASN A 498 -7.67 -13.92 -2.86
C ASN A 498 -7.16 -13.36 -4.20
N GLY A 499 -6.02 -12.68 -4.19
CA GLY A 499 -5.42 -12.05 -5.36
C GLY A 499 -4.20 -12.80 -5.90
N THR A 500 -3.43 -12.10 -6.73
CA THR A 500 -2.23 -12.65 -7.38
C THR A 500 -0.96 -12.13 -6.72
N ILE A 501 -0.06 -13.03 -6.35
CA ILE A 501 1.28 -12.69 -5.85
C ILE A 501 2.30 -13.33 -6.79
N THR A 502 3.09 -12.51 -7.46
CA THR A 502 4.20 -12.95 -8.32
C THR A 502 5.50 -12.40 -7.76
N ASN A 503 6.43 -13.28 -7.42
CA ASN A 503 7.67 -12.87 -6.77
C ASN A 503 8.88 -13.65 -7.32
N GLU A 504 10.05 -13.02 -7.35
CA GLU A 504 11.28 -13.67 -7.78
C GLU A 504 12.19 -14.04 -6.59
N GLY A 505 12.17 -13.25 -5.51
CA GLY A 505 12.91 -13.55 -4.27
C GLY A 505 12.14 -14.50 -3.35
N ASN A 506 12.26 -14.29 -2.03
CA ASN A 506 11.53 -15.10 -1.07
C ASN A 506 10.13 -14.52 -0.76
N ILE A 507 9.19 -15.40 -0.45
CA ILE A 507 7.87 -15.03 0.06
C ILE A 507 7.72 -15.53 1.50
N GLY A 508 7.32 -14.63 2.40
CA GLY A 508 6.84 -14.97 3.74
C GLY A 508 5.40 -14.51 3.92
N ILE A 509 4.48 -15.43 4.16
CA ILE A 509 3.09 -15.12 4.52
C ILE A 509 2.86 -15.66 5.93
N ILE A 510 2.67 -14.78 6.90
CA ILE A 510 2.52 -15.14 8.30
C ILE A 510 1.19 -14.59 8.82
N ASN A 511 0.36 -15.47 9.31
CA ASN A 511 -0.85 -15.11 10.04
C ASN A 511 -0.74 -15.53 11.52
N GLN A 512 -0.87 -14.55 12.39
CA GLN A 512 -0.93 -14.75 13.84
C GLN A 512 -2.35 -14.47 14.39
N GLY A 513 -3.25 -14.02 13.50
CA GLY A 513 -4.64 -13.73 13.85
C GLY A 513 -5.49 -15.00 13.91
N THR A 514 -6.77 -14.90 13.57
CA THR A 514 -7.71 -16.02 13.78
C THR A 514 -7.54 -17.19 12.81
N GLY A 515 -7.18 -16.94 11.56
CA GLY A 515 -6.99 -17.99 10.55
C GLY A 515 -6.43 -17.48 9.24
N LEU A 516 -5.89 -18.38 8.43
CA LEU A 516 -5.34 -18.09 7.11
C LEU A 516 -6.14 -18.82 6.02
N VAL A 517 -6.61 -18.06 5.04
CA VAL A 517 -7.30 -18.62 3.87
C VAL A 517 -6.59 -18.19 2.59
N ILE A 518 -6.10 -19.15 1.82
CA ILE A 518 -5.68 -18.97 0.42
C ILE A 518 -6.87 -19.40 -0.43
N SER A 519 -7.65 -18.44 -0.90
CA SER A 519 -8.95 -18.69 -1.52
C SER A 519 -8.83 -19.19 -2.96
N LYS A 520 -9.94 -19.56 -3.56
CA LYS A 520 -9.99 -20.13 -4.92
C LYS A 520 -9.41 -19.27 -6.05
N ASN A 521 -9.46 -17.94 -5.90
CA ASN A 521 -8.92 -17.02 -6.89
C ASN A 521 -7.43 -16.71 -6.63
N ALA A 522 -6.90 -17.10 -5.48
CA ALA A 522 -5.53 -16.82 -5.13
C ALA A 522 -4.55 -17.57 -6.04
N LYS A 523 -3.58 -16.82 -6.54
CA LYS A 523 -2.47 -17.36 -7.31
C LYS A 523 -1.14 -16.84 -6.75
N ILE A 524 -0.39 -17.71 -6.12
CA ILE A 524 0.93 -17.39 -5.58
C ILE A 524 1.98 -18.05 -6.47
N THR A 525 2.80 -17.26 -7.15
CA THR A 525 3.89 -17.73 -8.00
C THR A 525 5.20 -17.18 -7.49
N ASN A 526 6.18 -18.04 -7.21
CA ASN A 526 7.47 -17.62 -6.67
C ASN A 526 8.65 -18.41 -7.25
N LYS A 527 9.77 -17.72 -7.50
CA LYS A 527 11.02 -18.37 -7.93
C LYS A 527 11.91 -18.79 -6.75
N GLY A 528 11.89 -18.05 -5.65
CA GLY A 528 12.65 -18.32 -4.43
C GLY A 528 11.95 -19.26 -3.44
N THR A 529 12.29 -19.15 -2.18
CA THR A 529 11.63 -19.88 -1.10
C THR A 529 10.28 -19.25 -0.74
N THR A 530 9.25 -20.09 -0.62
CA THR A 530 7.93 -19.65 -0.10
C THR A 530 7.67 -20.28 1.26
N LYS A 531 7.35 -19.44 2.26
CA LYS A 531 7.00 -19.87 3.60
C LYS A 531 5.64 -19.33 4.00
N ILE A 532 4.68 -20.22 4.23
CA ILE A 532 3.30 -19.87 4.63
C ILE A 532 3.07 -20.42 6.02
N VAL A 533 2.78 -19.57 6.98
CA VAL A 533 2.67 -19.93 8.40
C VAL A 533 1.35 -19.39 8.97
N ASN A 534 0.62 -20.24 9.63
CA ASN A 534 -0.53 -19.86 10.44
C ASN A 534 -0.33 -20.31 11.89
N THR A 535 -0.52 -19.39 12.81
CA THR A 535 -0.57 -19.67 14.25
C THR A 535 -1.97 -19.39 14.84
N GLY A 536 -2.90 -18.97 14.01
CA GLY A 536 -4.27 -18.62 14.40
C GLY A 536 -5.16 -19.84 14.64
N GLU A 537 -6.11 -19.70 15.55
CA GLU A 537 -6.96 -20.79 16.09
C GLU A 537 -7.80 -21.53 15.03
N ASN A 538 -8.26 -20.83 13.98
CA ASN A 538 -9.11 -21.42 12.96
C ASN A 538 -8.33 -22.17 11.86
N GLY A 539 -7.00 -22.33 12.03
CA GLY A 539 -6.19 -23.09 11.11
C GLY A 539 -5.87 -22.41 9.79
N MET A 540 -5.45 -23.22 8.84
CA MET A 540 -5.09 -22.78 7.48
C MET A 540 -5.89 -23.56 6.44
N SER A 541 -6.54 -22.83 5.53
CA SER A 541 -7.24 -23.40 4.39
C SER A 541 -6.62 -22.95 3.07
N VAL A 542 -6.25 -23.90 2.24
CA VAL A 542 -5.72 -23.70 0.90
C VAL A 542 -6.71 -24.24 -0.12
N VAL A 543 -7.23 -23.36 -0.98
CA VAL A 543 -8.15 -23.69 -2.09
C VAL A 543 -7.52 -23.27 -3.42
N GLY A 544 -6.75 -22.19 -3.42
CA GLY A 544 -6.12 -21.61 -4.59
C GLY A 544 -4.85 -22.34 -5.05
N SER A 545 -4.06 -21.63 -5.83
CA SER A 545 -2.85 -22.18 -6.47
C SER A 545 -1.59 -21.59 -5.85
N VAL A 546 -0.62 -22.45 -5.53
CA VAL A 546 0.73 -22.08 -5.11
C VAL A 546 1.72 -22.79 -6.04
N ASP A 547 2.40 -22.03 -6.89
CA ASP A 547 3.45 -22.49 -7.82
C ASP A 547 4.80 -21.92 -7.39
N ASN A 548 5.71 -22.77 -6.95
CA ASN A 548 6.99 -22.37 -6.39
C ASN A 548 8.16 -23.04 -7.13
N THR A 549 9.31 -22.41 -7.14
CA THR A 549 10.51 -23.03 -7.73
C THR A 549 11.51 -23.50 -6.65
N GLY A 550 11.71 -22.73 -5.59
CA GLY A 550 12.61 -23.10 -4.48
C GLY A 550 11.93 -23.98 -3.42
N ASN A 551 12.35 -23.89 -2.16
CA ASN A 551 11.67 -24.63 -1.11
C ASN A 551 10.29 -24.04 -0.80
N LEU A 552 9.34 -24.90 -0.49
CA LEU A 552 7.96 -24.54 -0.17
C LEU A 552 7.56 -25.09 1.19
N TYR A 553 7.13 -24.21 2.09
CA TYR A 553 6.76 -24.56 3.46
C TYR A 553 5.33 -24.13 3.77
N PHE A 554 4.54 -25.07 4.29
CA PHE A 554 3.26 -24.82 4.94
C PHE A 554 3.37 -25.27 6.41
N TYR A 555 3.27 -24.33 7.32
CA TYR A 555 3.27 -24.60 8.77
C TYR A 555 1.99 -24.10 9.41
N ASN A 556 1.31 -25.00 10.10
CA ASN A 556 0.11 -24.66 10.87
C ASN A 556 0.30 -25.09 12.32
N ASP A 557 0.28 -24.12 13.24
CA ASP A 557 0.50 -24.34 14.66
C ASP A 557 -0.79 -24.53 15.44
N ASN A 558 -1.95 -24.16 14.85
CA ASN A 558 -3.24 -24.23 15.53
C ASN A 558 -4.38 -24.50 14.54
N GLY A 559 -5.45 -25.16 14.97
CA GLY A 559 -6.55 -25.58 14.10
C GLY A 559 -6.12 -26.55 12.99
N GLN A 560 -6.92 -26.72 11.95
CA GLN A 560 -6.65 -27.66 10.88
C GLN A 560 -5.86 -27.02 9.73
N LEU A 561 -4.92 -27.77 9.15
CA LEU A 561 -4.33 -27.45 7.85
C LEU A 561 -5.07 -28.23 6.77
N SER A 562 -5.79 -27.54 5.90
CA SER A 562 -6.59 -28.19 4.86
C SER A 562 -6.22 -27.73 3.44
N PHE A 563 -6.04 -28.70 2.55
CA PHE A 563 -5.95 -28.50 1.10
C PHE A 563 -7.28 -28.96 0.52
N THR A 564 -8.16 -28.01 0.24
CA THR A 564 -9.57 -28.33 0.01
C THR A 564 -10.09 -27.79 -1.32
N THR A 565 -11.32 -28.07 -1.61
CA THR A 565 -12.06 -27.59 -2.77
C THR A 565 -13.00 -26.50 -2.32
N ASP A 566 -13.35 -25.55 -3.17
CA ASP A 566 -14.35 -24.54 -2.88
C ASP A 566 -15.74 -25.16 -2.69
N SER A 567 -16.63 -24.42 -2.06
CA SER A 567 -18.00 -24.88 -1.76
C SER A 567 -18.82 -25.26 -3.00
N GLY A 568 -18.44 -24.78 -4.18
CA GLY A 568 -19.04 -25.11 -5.47
C GLY A 568 -18.37 -26.28 -6.20
N ASN A 569 -17.35 -26.94 -5.61
CA ASN A 569 -16.54 -27.99 -6.23
C ASN A 569 -15.91 -27.62 -7.59
N THR A 570 -15.68 -26.32 -7.82
CA THR A 570 -15.16 -25.81 -9.11
C THR A 570 -13.63 -25.61 -9.09
N THR A 571 -13.06 -25.36 -7.92
CA THR A 571 -11.63 -25.09 -7.76
C THR A 571 -11.10 -25.85 -6.56
N ALA A 572 -10.02 -26.58 -6.74
CA ALA A 572 -9.31 -27.29 -5.69
C ALA A 572 -7.90 -26.77 -5.50
N ALA A 573 -7.34 -26.99 -4.32
CA ALA A 573 -5.97 -26.66 -3.99
C ALA A 573 -4.99 -27.26 -5.00
N LYS A 574 -4.11 -26.41 -5.57
CA LYS A 574 -3.02 -26.83 -6.45
C LYS A 574 -1.71 -26.32 -5.89
N VAL A 575 -0.93 -27.23 -5.37
CA VAL A 575 0.41 -26.95 -4.86
C VAL A 575 1.41 -27.58 -5.81
N ALA A 576 2.23 -26.76 -6.46
CA ALA A 576 3.28 -27.22 -7.37
C ALA A 576 4.63 -26.64 -6.95
N ASN A 577 5.67 -27.46 -7.02
CA ASN A 577 7.04 -27.03 -6.81
C ASN A 577 7.95 -27.65 -7.87
N ARG A 578 8.96 -26.91 -8.33
CA ARG A 578 9.84 -27.39 -9.40
C ARG A 578 11.20 -27.82 -8.92
N ASN A 579 11.85 -27.02 -8.06
CA ASN A 579 13.19 -27.31 -7.55
C ASN A 579 13.23 -27.04 -6.05
N GLY A 580 13.52 -28.05 -5.27
CA GLY A 580 13.56 -27.96 -3.80
C GLY A 580 12.47 -28.79 -3.15
N ASN A 581 12.36 -28.67 -1.85
CA ASN A 581 11.48 -29.52 -1.06
C ASN A 581 10.13 -28.88 -0.79
N ILE A 582 9.12 -29.69 -0.68
CA ILE A 582 7.82 -29.31 -0.11
C ILE A 582 7.76 -29.84 1.33
N TYR A 583 7.53 -28.92 2.28
CA TYR A 583 7.32 -29.24 3.70
C TYR A 583 5.91 -28.81 4.13
N ILE A 584 5.10 -29.75 4.53
CA ILE A 584 3.75 -29.53 5.04
C ILE A 584 3.70 -30.05 6.47
N ALA A 585 3.49 -29.18 7.45
CA ALA A 585 3.47 -29.61 8.84
C ALA A 585 2.35 -28.95 9.65
N SER A 586 1.63 -29.79 10.37
CA SER A 586 0.76 -29.45 11.46
C SER A 586 1.53 -29.64 12.76
N ARG A 587 1.53 -28.65 13.66
CA ARG A 587 2.37 -28.61 14.87
C ARG A 587 1.55 -28.13 16.08
N LYS A 588 2.07 -28.33 17.28
CA LYS A 588 1.48 -27.85 18.54
C LYS A 588 -0.02 -28.18 18.67
N ASP A 589 -0.84 -27.17 18.90
CA ASP A 589 -2.30 -27.26 19.12
C ASP A 589 -3.11 -27.45 17.82
N ALA A 590 -2.44 -27.77 16.71
CA ALA A 590 -3.13 -28.05 15.47
C ALA A 590 -3.93 -29.36 15.54
N THR A 591 -5.01 -29.42 14.77
CA THR A 591 -5.93 -30.55 14.79
C THR A 591 -5.57 -31.64 13.78
N GLY A 592 -4.72 -31.32 12.79
CA GLY A 592 -4.30 -32.27 11.79
C GLY A 592 -4.08 -31.67 10.40
N ILE A 593 -3.90 -32.55 9.42
CA ILE A 593 -3.76 -32.23 8.00
C ILE A 593 -4.81 -32.97 7.21
N SER A 594 -5.52 -32.27 6.32
CA SER A 594 -6.47 -32.87 5.38
C SER A 594 -6.28 -32.43 3.96
N SER A 595 -6.60 -33.28 3.00
CA SER A 595 -6.66 -32.93 1.59
C SER A 595 -7.92 -33.51 0.93
N SER A 596 -8.61 -32.71 0.08
CA SER A 596 -9.77 -33.20 -0.66
C SER A 596 -9.35 -34.07 -1.85
N SER A 597 -10.27 -34.88 -2.36
CA SER A 597 -10.00 -35.83 -3.47
C SER A 597 -9.53 -35.17 -4.77
N THR A 598 -9.88 -33.91 -4.97
CA THR A 598 -9.51 -33.13 -6.17
C THR A 598 -8.26 -32.28 -6.01
N SER A 599 -7.74 -32.15 -4.77
CA SER A 599 -6.53 -31.40 -4.50
C SER A 599 -5.27 -32.08 -5.03
N THR A 600 -4.26 -31.28 -5.40
CA THR A 600 -2.98 -31.81 -5.91
C THR A 600 -1.80 -31.17 -5.21
N ILE A 601 -0.81 -32.00 -4.85
CA ILE A 601 0.49 -31.59 -4.33
C ILE A 601 1.55 -32.26 -5.23
N THR A 602 2.27 -31.46 -6.00
CA THR A 602 3.23 -31.95 -6.98
C THR A 602 4.63 -31.36 -6.77
N ASN A 603 5.66 -32.18 -6.91
CA ASN A 603 7.04 -31.73 -6.91
C ASN A 603 7.80 -32.37 -8.07
N GLU A 604 8.60 -31.57 -8.81
CA GLU A 604 9.39 -32.11 -9.91
C GLU A 604 10.76 -32.63 -9.44
N ASN A 605 11.44 -31.84 -8.60
CA ASN A 605 12.74 -32.18 -8.05
C ASN A 605 12.82 -31.84 -6.55
N GLY A 606 13.27 -32.79 -5.75
CA GLY A 606 13.38 -32.69 -4.29
C GLY A 606 12.32 -33.52 -3.56
N ASN A 607 12.24 -33.40 -2.27
CA ASN A 607 11.40 -34.23 -1.43
C ASN A 607 10.04 -33.61 -1.13
N ILE A 608 9.04 -34.44 -0.92
CA ILE A 608 7.76 -34.06 -0.31
C ILE A 608 7.73 -34.63 1.12
N ILE A 609 7.59 -33.77 2.11
CA ILE A 609 7.56 -34.15 3.53
C ILE A 609 6.25 -33.62 4.11
N ILE A 610 5.38 -34.52 4.53
CA ILE A 610 4.12 -34.23 5.19
C ILE A 610 4.19 -34.80 6.62
N ARG A 611 4.04 -33.94 7.62
CA ARG A 611 4.13 -34.34 9.01
C ARG A 611 3.02 -33.77 9.87
N ASN A 612 2.19 -34.64 10.42
CA ASN A 612 1.21 -34.26 11.44
C ASN A 612 1.78 -34.53 12.84
N LYS A 613 1.91 -33.46 13.64
CA LYS A 613 2.26 -33.49 15.07
C LYS A 613 1.16 -32.86 15.93
N GLY A 614 0.06 -32.49 15.34
CA GLY A 614 -1.01 -31.76 16.02
C GLY A 614 -1.70 -32.62 17.08
N GLU A 615 -1.89 -32.08 18.27
CA GLU A 615 -2.50 -32.74 19.42
C GLU A 615 -4.01 -32.48 19.44
N GLN A 616 -4.80 -33.27 18.73
CA GLN A 616 -6.24 -33.14 18.86
C GLN A 616 -6.82 -34.04 19.99
N THR A 617 -7.84 -33.52 20.65
CA THR A 617 -8.45 -34.12 21.84
C THR A 617 -9.75 -34.88 21.59
N SER A 618 -10.23 -35.03 20.34
CA SER A 618 -11.47 -35.73 20.07
C SER A 618 -11.25 -37.21 19.66
N GLU A 619 -11.88 -38.14 20.34
CA GLU A 619 -11.70 -39.59 20.22
C GLU A 619 -11.92 -40.21 18.82
N ASN A 620 -12.41 -39.45 17.82
CA ASN A 620 -12.71 -40.01 16.49
C ASN A 620 -12.20 -39.13 15.33
N SER A 621 -11.19 -38.30 15.56
CA SER A 621 -10.72 -37.43 14.51
C SER A 621 -9.48 -38.00 13.80
N ARG A 622 -9.45 -37.85 12.48
CA ARG A 622 -8.29 -38.17 11.66
C ARG A 622 -7.25 -37.08 11.85
N GLY A 623 -6.06 -37.44 12.36
CA GLY A 623 -4.93 -36.55 12.44
C GLY A 623 -4.34 -36.27 11.06
N LEU A 624 -4.38 -37.27 10.18
CA LEU A 624 -3.97 -37.16 8.80
C LEU A 624 -5.03 -37.77 7.88
N ASP A 625 -5.64 -36.97 7.00
CA ASP A 625 -6.66 -37.38 6.03
C ASP A 625 -6.26 -36.94 4.62
N LEU A 626 -5.61 -37.83 3.86
CA LEU A 626 -5.10 -37.54 2.52
C LEU A 626 -5.96 -38.21 1.45
N GLN A 627 -6.81 -37.44 0.81
CA GLN A 627 -7.72 -37.91 -0.24
C GLN A 627 -7.30 -37.44 -1.65
N GLY A 628 -6.44 -36.41 -1.75
CA GLY A 628 -5.98 -35.84 -3.00
C GLY A 628 -4.81 -36.59 -3.64
N THR A 629 -4.26 -36.01 -4.69
CA THR A 629 -3.08 -36.56 -5.39
C THR A 629 -1.81 -35.94 -4.87
N ILE A 630 -0.85 -36.79 -4.46
CA ILE A 630 0.53 -36.43 -4.13
C ILE A 630 1.42 -37.03 -5.20
N SER A 631 2.19 -36.23 -5.93
CA SER A 631 3.08 -36.69 -6.99
C SER A 631 4.48 -36.11 -6.88
N ASN A 632 5.48 -36.95 -6.80
CA ASN A 632 6.90 -36.56 -6.79
C ASN A 632 7.65 -37.25 -7.92
N LYS A 633 8.28 -36.44 -8.79
CA LYS A 633 9.05 -37.02 -9.93
C LYS A 633 10.50 -37.30 -9.56
N GLY A 634 11.12 -36.50 -8.72
CA GLY A 634 12.51 -36.62 -8.36
C GLY A 634 12.79 -36.41 -6.89
N GLY A 635 12.88 -37.46 -6.12
CA GLY A 635 13.14 -37.45 -4.67
C GLY A 635 12.11 -38.21 -3.85
N ASP A 636 12.33 -38.25 -2.55
CA ASP A 636 11.54 -39.06 -1.63
C ASP A 636 10.20 -38.40 -1.27
N VAL A 637 9.25 -39.25 -0.92
CA VAL A 637 7.99 -38.82 -0.27
C VAL A 637 7.96 -39.40 1.14
N ALA A 638 7.90 -38.54 2.14
CA ALA A 638 7.81 -38.93 3.54
C ALA A 638 6.50 -38.40 4.18
N ILE A 639 5.64 -39.28 4.64
CA ILE A 639 4.36 -38.98 5.27
C ILE A 639 4.39 -39.55 6.69
N ASN A 640 4.38 -38.66 7.69
CA ASN A 640 4.46 -39.06 9.11
C ASN A 640 3.23 -38.52 9.87
N ASN A 641 2.53 -39.39 10.55
CA ASN A 641 1.45 -39.04 11.47
C ASN A 641 1.86 -39.40 12.92
N ASP A 642 2.04 -38.42 13.76
CA ASP A 642 2.44 -38.63 15.14
C ASP A 642 1.24 -38.64 16.12
N LYS A 643 0.03 -38.31 15.67
CA LYS A 643 -1.18 -38.19 16.51
C LYS A 643 -2.45 -38.60 15.75
N ASN A 644 -3.37 -39.24 16.43
CA ASN A 644 -4.68 -39.69 15.94
C ASN A 644 -4.61 -40.65 14.74
N ASP A 645 -5.73 -40.92 14.09
CA ASP A 645 -5.79 -41.84 12.97
C ASP A 645 -5.17 -41.26 11.69
N MET A 646 -4.58 -42.13 10.89
CA MET A 646 -4.14 -41.88 9.54
C MET A 646 -5.14 -42.50 8.55
N TYR A 647 -5.62 -41.71 7.61
CA TYR A 647 -6.47 -42.17 6.53
C TYR A 647 -5.90 -41.69 5.19
N ILE A 648 -5.68 -42.60 4.25
CA ILE A 648 -5.19 -42.32 2.91
C ILE A 648 -6.14 -42.98 1.90
N SER A 649 -6.84 -42.17 1.12
CA SER A 649 -7.73 -42.62 0.05
C SER A 649 -7.39 -41.98 -1.30
N GLY A 650 -6.38 -41.09 -1.32
CA GLY A 650 -5.88 -40.42 -2.49
C GLY A 650 -4.81 -41.21 -3.25
N ASN A 651 -4.29 -40.59 -4.32
CA ASN A 651 -3.23 -41.16 -5.13
C ASN A 651 -1.88 -40.66 -4.68
N ILE A 652 -0.89 -41.57 -4.53
CA ILE A 652 0.51 -41.24 -4.25
C ILE A 652 1.36 -41.77 -5.37
N ASN A 653 2.04 -40.90 -6.12
CA ASN A 653 2.94 -41.28 -7.23
C ASN A 653 4.38 -40.85 -6.90
N VAL A 654 5.30 -41.80 -6.89
CA VAL A 654 6.75 -41.56 -6.66
C VAL A 654 7.50 -42.17 -7.83
N GLU A 655 8.08 -41.29 -8.69
CA GLU A 655 8.76 -41.80 -9.91
C GLU A 655 10.21 -42.19 -9.65
N ASN A 656 11.02 -41.30 -9.09
CA ASN A 656 12.46 -41.50 -8.86
C ASN A 656 12.82 -41.20 -7.39
N GLY A 657 12.39 -42.04 -6.45
CA GLY A 657 12.62 -41.84 -5.02
C GLY A 657 11.96 -42.91 -4.19
N ASN A 658 12.12 -42.83 -2.89
CA ASN A 658 11.54 -43.72 -1.92
C ASN A 658 10.23 -43.20 -1.35
N LEU A 659 9.35 -44.08 -0.93
CA LEU A 659 8.14 -43.75 -0.19
C LEU A 659 8.26 -44.22 1.27
N GLY A 660 8.15 -43.29 2.21
CA GLY A 660 8.02 -43.57 3.64
C GLY A 660 6.66 -43.10 4.15
N ILE A 661 5.81 -43.99 4.63
CA ILE A 661 4.56 -43.65 5.32
C ILE A 661 4.61 -44.30 6.73
N ILE A 662 4.58 -43.44 7.76
CA ILE A 662 4.74 -43.91 9.13
C ILE A 662 3.62 -43.31 9.97
N ASN A 663 2.83 -44.15 10.58
CA ASN A 663 1.90 -43.77 11.64
C ASN A 663 2.53 -44.08 13.01
N ASN A 664 2.93 -43.05 13.73
CA ASN A 664 3.48 -43.13 15.08
C ASN A 664 2.43 -42.85 16.18
N ALA A 665 1.19 -42.60 15.79
CA ALA A 665 0.13 -42.20 16.71
C ALA A 665 -0.18 -43.35 17.69
N GLY A 666 -0.05 -43.16 18.98
CA GLY A 666 -0.16 -44.17 20.03
C GLY A 666 -1.26 -45.21 19.78
N ALA A 667 -2.52 -44.90 20.00
CA ALA A 667 -3.68 -45.75 19.70
C ALA A 667 -4.26 -45.57 18.28
N GLY A 668 -3.67 -44.68 17.47
CA GLY A 668 -4.22 -44.33 16.15
C GLY A 668 -4.12 -45.48 15.14
N LYS A 669 -5.19 -45.60 14.33
CA LYS A 669 -5.26 -46.55 13.22
C LYS A 669 -4.54 -45.99 11.97
N ALA A 670 -4.14 -46.91 11.10
CA ALA A 670 -3.67 -46.55 9.76
C ALA A 670 -4.54 -47.24 8.72
N ASP A 671 -5.31 -46.47 7.97
CA ASP A 671 -6.27 -46.97 6.97
C ASP A 671 -5.93 -46.47 5.57
N PHE A 672 -5.66 -47.38 4.66
CA PHE A 672 -5.42 -47.13 3.24
C PHE A 672 -6.62 -47.66 2.46
N ALA A 673 -7.48 -46.72 2.02
CA ALA A 673 -8.77 -47.07 1.43
C ALA A 673 -8.63 -47.67 0.00
N SER A 674 -9.62 -48.45 -0.42
CA SER A 674 -9.65 -49.07 -1.75
C SER A 674 -9.75 -48.13 -2.93
N SER A 675 -10.14 -46.87 -2.69
CA SER A 675 -10.13 -45.82 -3.73
C SER A 675 -8.73 -45.25 -4.02
N GLY A 676 -7.77 -45.43 -3.10
CA GLY A 676 -6.41 -44.93 -3.22
C GLY A 676 -5.52 -45.81 -4.10
N LYS A 677 -4.61 -45.15 -4.83
CA LYS A 677 -3.57 -45.79 -5.62
C LYS A 677 -2.20 -45.30 -5.22
N ILE A 678 -1.26 -46.21 -5.03
CA ILE A 678 0.12 -45.91 -4.66
C ILE A 678 1.03 -46.48 -5.74
N ASN A 679 1.74 -45.64 -6.49
CA ASN A 679 2.65 -46.02 -7.55
C ASN A 679 4.08 -45.63 -7.22
N ILE A 680 4.98 -46.58 -7.13
CA ILE A 680 6.39 -46.37 -6.87
C ILE A 680 7.18 -46.99 -8.02
N THR A 681 7.66 -46.20 -8.97
CA THR A 681 8.37 -46.71 -10.14
C THR A 681 9.89 -46.74 -9.98
N GLY A 682 10.44 -45.94 -9.05
CA GLY A 682 11.85 -45.95 -8.69
C GLY A 682 12.04 -45.91 -7.19
N GLY A 683 12.84 -46.80 -6.64
CA GLY A 683 13.12 -46.86 -5.19
C GLY A 683 12.20 -47.78 -4.40
N ASN A 684 12.30 -47.67 -3.08
CA ASN A 684 11.67 -48.56 -2.13
C ASN A 684 10.49 -47.88 -1.42
N ALA A 685 9.56 -48.68 -0.91
CA ALA A 685 8.47 -48.20 -0.08
C ALA A 685 8.48 -48.84 1.31
N ASN A 686 8.28 -48.01 2.34
CA ASN A 686 8.07 -48.44 3.71
C ASN A 686 6.77 -47.86 4.23
N ILE A 687 5.77 -48.68 4.45
CA ILE A 687 4.48 -48.34 5.03
C ILE A 687 4.38 -49.00 6.41
N LYS A 688 4.34 -48.20 7.48
CA LYS A 688 4.42 -48.70 8.85
C LYS A 688 3.36 -48.10 9.72
N ASN A 689 2.76 -48.93 10.55
CA ASN A 689 2.05 -48.53 11.76
C ASN A 689 2.86 -48.89 13.00
N GLU A 690 3.45 -47.92 13.65
CA GLU A 690 4.22 -48.06 14.89
C GLU A 690 3.31 -47.91 16.12
N GLY A 691 2.08 -47.40 15.96
CA GLY A 691 1.05 -47.28 17.00
C GLY A 691 0.40 -48.62 17.38
N SER A 692 -0.42 -48.59 18.43
CA SER A 692 -1.13 -49.80 18.92
C SER A 692 -2.47 -50.08 18.17
N GLY A 693 -2.94 -49.13 17.33
CA GLY A 693 -4.14 -49.34 16.54
C GLY A 693 -3.94 -50.28 15.34
N ASP A 694 -5.05 -50.72 14.75
CA ASP A 694 -5.03 -51.56 13.58
C ASP A 694 -4.48 -50.83 12.32
N MET A 695 -3.91 -51.65 11.43
CA MET A 695 -3.52 -51.20 10.11
C MET A 695 -4.30 -51.94 9.04
N THR A 696 -4.99 -51.19 8.15
CA THR A 696 -5.74 -51.76 7.04
C THR A 696 -5.20 -51.24 5.72
N VAL A 697 -4.87 -52.12 4.77
CA VAL A 697 -4.37 -51.75 3.44
C VAL A 697 -5.28 -52.37 2.39
N ASN A 698 -6.18 -51.54 1.87
CA ASN A 698 -7.14 -51.88 0.81
C ASN A 698 -6.79 -51.21 -0.53
N SER A 699 -5.79 -50.33 -0.56
CA SER A 699 -5.35 -49.60 -1.75
C SER A 699 -4.73 -50.52 -2.81
N GLU A 700 -4.80 -50.09 -4.06
CA GLU A 700 -4.01 -50.64 -5.17
C GLU A 700 -2.58 -50.07 -5.09
N ILE A 701 -1.56 -50.95 -5.00
CA ILE A 701 -0.17 -50.52 -4.88
C ILE A 701 0.63 -51.16 -6.01
N THR A 702 1.31 -50.35 -6.80
CA THR A 702 2.27 -50.78 -7.84
C THR A 702 3.69 -50.42 -7.42
N HIS A 703 4.61 -51.36 -7.42
CA HIS A 703 6.00 -51.05 -7.07
C HIS A 703 7.00 -51.87 -7.92
N ASN A 704 8.17 -51.25 -8.14
CA ASN A 704 9.27 -51.86 -8.88
C ASN A 704 10.48 -52.24 -8.01
N GLY A 705 10.60 -51.71 -6.79
CA GLY A 705 11.63 -52.01 -5.82
C GLY A 705 11.11 -52.86 -4.64
N ARG A 706 11.57 -52.60 -3.44
CA ARG A 706 11.08 -53.25 -2.22
C ARG A 706 9.86 -52.48 -1.67
N LEU A 707 8.79 -53.21 -1.36
CA LEU A 707 7.64 -52.69 -0.62
C LEU A 707 7.56 -53.43 0.76
N ASN A 708 7.69 -52.67 1.83
CA ASN A 708 7.46 -53.19 3.20
C ASN A 708 6.14 -52.65 3.74
N ILE A 709 5.28 -53.52 4.25
CA ILE A 709 4.06 -53.16 5.00
C ILE A 709 4.16 -53.76 6.39
N LEU A 710 4.27 -52.93 7.42
CA LEU A 710 4.62 -53.38 8.77
C LEU A 710 3.64 -52.86 9.81
N GLY A 711 2.95 -53.76 10.51
CA GLY A 711 2.15 -53.44 11.68
C GLY A 711 2.89 -53.85 12.96
N ASN A 712 3.21 -52.90 13.84
CA ASN A 712 3.94 -53.23 15.08
C ASN A 712 3.01 -53.68 16.22
N SER A 713 1.79 -53.13 16.23
CA SER A 713 0.75 -53.49 17.21
C SER A 713 -0.62 -53.52 16.49
N GLY A 714 -1.61 -54.14 17.07
CA GLY A 714 -2.92 -54.29 16.42
C GLY A 714 -2.92 -55.32 15.29
N TYR A 715 -4.05 -55.39 14.58
CA TYR A 715 -4.19 -56.23 13.40
C TYR A 715 -3.56 -55.57 12.17
N LEU A 716 -2.84 -56.33 11.34
CA LEU A 716 -2.52 -55.97 9.98
C LEU A 716 -3.51 -56.64 9.03
N THR A 717 -4.38 -55.83 8.40
CA THR A 717 -5.35 -56.32 7.42
C THR A 717 -4.89 -55.94 6.00
N LEU A 718 -4.81 -56.91 5.13
CA LEU A 718 -4.49 -56.76 3.72
C LEU A 718 -5.71 -57.12 2.86
N GLY A 719 -6.27 -56.15 2.12
CA GLY A 719 -7.48 -56.35 1.28
C GLY A 719 -7.36 -55.74 -0.11
N GLY A 720 -6.24 -55.03 -0.41
CA GLY A 720 -5.99 -54.35 -1.66
C GLY A 720 -5.34 -55.19 -2.74
N ILE A 721 -4.91 -54.50 -3.80
CA ILE A 721 -4.22 -55.11 -4.95
C ILE A 721 -2.72 -54.71 -4.92
N ILE A 722 -1.83 -55.64 -5.00
CA ILE A 722 -0.37 -55.38 -5.03
C ILE A 722 0.18 -55.84 -6.39
N HIS A 723 0.63 -54.89 -7.20
CA HIS A 723 1.37 -55.18 -8.43
C HIS A 723 2.87 -55.10 -8.16
N ASN A 724 3.49 -56.24 -7.93
CA ASN A 724 4.93 -56.38 -7.61
C ASN A 724 5.74 -56.63 -8.87
N ASN A 725 6.18 -55.57 -9.52
CA ASN A 725 6.96 -55.58 -10.76
C ASN A 725 8.47 -55.61 -10.50
N SER A 726 8.92 -55.86 -9.28
CA SER A 726 10.33 -55.90 -8.91
C SER A 726 11.04 -57.09 -9.61
N ASN A 727 12.26 -56.84 -10.04
CA ASN A 727 13.11 -57.90 -10.64
C ASN A 727 14.17 -58.33 -9.58
N GLY A 728 13.83 -59.26 -8.73
CA GLY A 728 14.75 -59.76 -7.70
C GLY A 728 14.01 -60.32 -6.49
N ASN A 729 14.76 -60.66 -5.47
CA ASN A 729 14.23 -61.24 -4.23
C ASN A 729 14.39 -60.28 -3.05
N LEU A 730 13.81 -60.64 -1.90
CA LEU A 730 13.85 -59.84 -0.69
C LEU A 730 15.26 -59.68 -0.10
N ASP A 731 16.16 -60.63 -0.33
CA ASP A 731 17.55 -60.51 0.09
C ASP A 731 18.33 -59.50 -0.77
N ASP A 732 17.92 -59.27 -2.00
CA ASP A 732 18.47 -58.25 -2.89
C ASP A 732 17.76 -56.87 -2.73
N ASN A 733 17.03 -56.70 -1.63
CA ASN A 733 16.26 -55.50 -1.34
C ASN A 733 15.13 -55.20 -2.38
N ASN A 734 14.56 -56.25 -2.96
CA ASN A 734 13.43 -56.19 -3.89
C ASN A 734 12.28 -57.06 -3.40
N GLY A 735 11.07 -56.85 -3.93
CA GLY A 735 9.92 -57.67 -3.61
C GLY A 735 8.96 -57.08 -2.58
N PHE A 736 7.92 -57.80 -2.29
CA PHE A 736 6.87 -57.46 -1.34
C PHE A 736 7.07 -58.17 0.00
N TYR A 737 7.11 -57.40 1.09
CA TYR A 737 7.18 -57.92 2.46
C TYR A 737 6.07 -57.29 3.33
N ALA A 738 5.20 -58.09 3.87
CA ALA A 738 4.22 -57.68 4.87
C ALA A 738 4.42 -58.46 6.19
N ALA A 739 4.49 -57.73 7.31
CA ALA A 739 4.69 -58.37 8.60
C ALA A 739 3.92 -57.74 9.75
N SER A 740 3.37 -58.60 10.63
CA SER A 740 3.00 -58.26 11.99
C SER A 740 4.24 -58.43 12.90
N ARG A 741 4.64 -57.34 13.60
CA ARG A 741 5.88 -57.30 14.43
C ARG A 741 5.54 -57.17 15.91
N ALA A 742 6.59 -57.25 16.73
CA ALA A 742 6.69 -57.04 18.18
C ALA A 742 5.44 -57.30 19.04
N ASN A 743 4.44 -56.44 19.02
CA ASN A 743 3.21 -56.53 19.82
C ASN A 743 1.98 -56.67 18.91
N GLY A 744 2.14 -57.10 17.66
CA GLY A 744 1.05 -57.25 16.70
C GLY A 744 0.03 -58.29 17.17
N THR A 745 -1.23 -58.08 16.83
CA THR A 745 -2.31 -59.03 17.18
C THR A 745 -2.36 -60.20 16.20
N GLY A 746 -2.01 -59.97 14.93
CA GLY A 746 -1.98 -60.97 13.87
C GLY A 746 -2.13 -60.35 12.49
N ILE A 747 -2.19 -61.20 11.47
CA ILE A 747 -2.40 -60.80 10.08
C ILE A 747 -3.69 -61.40 9.53
N ASN A 748 -4.52 -60.56 8.93
CA ASN A 748 -5.72 -60.95 8.21
C ASN A 748 -5.62 -60.53 6.71
N VAL A 749 -5.35 -61.47 5.84
CA VAL A 749 -5.42 -61.30 4.39
C VAL A 749 -6.79 -61.68 3.91
N THR A 750 -7.58 -60.73 3.49
CA THR A 750 -8.99 -60.92 3.09
C THR A 750 -9.09 -61.50 1.67
N SER A 751 -10.28 -61.98 1.29
CA SER A 751 -10.59 -62.47 -0.05
C SER A 751 -10.49 -61.39 -1.14
N GLY A 752 -10.48 -60.11 -0.76
CA GLY A 752 -10.25 -58.99 -1.67
C GLY A 752 -8.80 -58.77 -2.05
N PHE A 753 -7.86 -59.35 -1.30
CA PHE A 753 -6.41 -59.19 -1.55
C PHE A 753 -6.03 -59.92 -2.85
N LYS A 754 -5.31 -59.20 -3.74
CA LYS A 754 -4.70 -59.77 -4.93
C LYS A 754 -3.23 -59.35 -5.03
N GLY A 755 -2.36 -60.30 -5.25
CA GLY A 755 -0.94 -60.09 -5.51
C GLY A 755 -0.57 -60.64 -6.88
N ASP A 756 0.03 -59.83 -7.77
CA ASP A 756 0.51 -60.28 -9.06
C ASP A 756 1.86 -59.64 -9.41
N GLY A 757 2.44 -60.04 -10.53
CA GLY A 757 3.72 -59.50 -11.04
C GLY A 757 4.86 -60.49 -11.06
N SER A 758 6.11 -59.98 -11.08
CA SER A 758 7.31 -60.76 -11.26
C SER A 758 8.15 -60.92 -9.95
N GLY A 759 7.85 -60.14 -8.94
CA GLY A 759 8.64 -60.08 -7.70
C GLY A 759 8.21 -61.04 -6.63
N GLN A 760 9.08 -61.28 -5.65
CA GLN A 760 8.87 -62.19 -4.52
C GLN A 760 7.80 -61.61 -3.54
N TYR A 761 6.96 -62.46 -2.99
CA TYR A 761 6.01 -62.17 -1.93
C TYR A 761 6.36 -62.89 -0.64
N LEU A 762 6.42 -62.19 0.52
CA LEU A 762 6.51 -62.77 1.85
C LEU A 762 5.50 -62.07 2.76
N ILE A 763 4.55 -62.82 3.28
CA ILE A 763 3.62 -62.40 4.36
C ILE A 763 3.97 -63.14 5.63
N LYS A 764 4.36 -62.40 6.69
CA LYS A 764 4.93 -63.01 7.90
C LYS A 764 4.27 -62.54 9.16
N ASN A 765 3.57 -63.39 9.92
CA ASN A 765 3.19 -63.12 11.29
C ASN A 765 4.35 -63.52 12.23
N ILE A 766 4.94 -62.55 12.92
CA ILE A 766 6.09 -62.75 13.79
C ILE A 766 5.66 -62.98 15.22
N SER A 767 4.75 -62.22 15.78
CA SER A 767 4.41 -62.19 17.19
C SER A 767 2.94 -62.13 17.52
N GLY A 768 2.06 -62.04 16.51
CA GLY A 768 0.63 -61.91 16.73
C GLY A 768 -0.03 -63.21 17.24
N ASP A 769 -0.63 -63.12 18.43
CA ASP A 769 -1.28 -64.30 19.09
C ASP A 769 -2.45 -64.86 18.29
N ASN A 770 -3.13 -64.02 17.49
CA ASN A 770 -4.23 -64.44 16.62
C ASN A 770 -3.77 -65.04 15.28
N GLY A 771 -2.43 -65.18 15.09
CA GLY A 771 -1.86 -65.91 13.99
C GLY A 771 -1.96 -65.21 12.62
N LEU A 772 -1.98 -66.03 11.56
CA LEU A 772 -2.12 -65.60 10.17
C LEU A 772 -3.36 -66.20 9.54
N ARG A 773 -4.29 -65.34 9.13
CA ARG A 773 -5.43 -65.75 8.30
C ARG A 773 -5.23 -65.25 6.88
N TYR A 774 -5.15 -66.18 5.89
CA TYR A 774 -4.98 -65.87 4.50
C TYR A 774 -6.17 -66.35 3.64
N GLN A 775 -6.88 -65.46 2.98
CA GLN A 775 -7.97 -65.76 2.04
C GLN A 775 -7.79 -65.10 0.69
N GLY A 776 -6.64 -64.44 0.48
CA GLY A 776 -6.30 -63.70 -0.75
C GLY A 776 -5.88 -64.61 -1.91
N ASN A 777 -5.46 -63.93 -2.99
CA ASN A 777 -4.93 -64.57 -4.17
C ASN A 777 -3.57 -63.93 -4.55
N ILE A 778 -2.47 -64.67 -4.42
CA ILE A 778 -1.16 -64.31 -4.92
C ILE A 778 -0.83 -65.16 -6.13
N ASN A 779 -0.47 -64.50 -7.25
CA ASN A 779 0.02 -65.15 -8.48
C ASN A 779 1.25 -64.43 -8.99
N THR A 780 2.44 -64.94 -8.66
CA THR A 780 3.72 -64.36 -9.04
C THR A 780 4.59 -65.33 -9.83
N SER A 781 5.46 -64.81 -10.70
CA SER A 781 6.49 -65.65 -11.33
C SER A 781 7.73 -65.91 -10.48
N ALA A 782 7.81 -65.28 -9.26
CA ALA A 782 8.86 -65.49 -8.28
C ALA A 782 8.33 -66.28 -7.06
N GLN A 783 9.08 -66.35 -5.94
CA GLN A 783 8.71 -67.04 -4.74
C GLN A 783 7.51 -66.35 -4.07
N ALA A 784 6.52 -67.12 -3.65
CA ALA A 784 5.41 -66.69 -2.77
C ALA A 784 5.46 -67.46 -1.45
N GLU A 785 5.57 -66.75 -0.32
CA GLU A 785 5.72 -67.34 0.99
C GLU A 785 4.72 -66.76 2.03
N LEU A 786 4.08 -67.65 2.77
CA LEU A 786 3.31 -67.32 3.94
C LEU A 786 4.02 -67.95 5.17
N TYR A 787 4.39 -67.14 6.16
CA TYR A 787 5.08 -67.60 7.35
C TYR A 787 4.36 -67.16 8.64
N ASN A 788 3.99 -68.10 9.47
CA ASN A 788 3.40 -67.86 10.78
C ASN A 788 4.31 -68.35 11.90
N GLN A 789 4.69 -67.43 12.81
CA GLN A 789 5.55 -67.77 13.94
C GLN A 789 4.79 -67.94 15.26
N LYS A 790 3.57 -67.40 15.39
CA LYS A 790 2.79 -67.44 16.61
C LYS A 790 1.28 -67.52 16.33
N GLY A 791 0.54 -68.24 17.17
CA GLY A 791 -0.89 -68.47 17.00
C GLY A 791 -1.23 -69.39 15.83
N ASP A 792 -2.51 -69.48 15.49
CA ASP A 792 -3.02 -70.34 14.44
C ASP A 792 -2.73 -69.79 13.03
N MET A 793 -2.50 -70.67 12.07
CA MET A 793 -2.42 -70.33 10.66
C MET A 793 -3.58 -70.95 9.88
N THR A 794 -4.32 -70.15 9.17
CA THR A 794 -5.39 -70.61 8.28
C THR A 794 -5.19 -70.09 6.89
N VAL A 795 -5.11 -70.97 5.91
CA VAL A 795 -4.96 -70.62 4.47
C VAL A 795 -6.17 -71.14 3.69
N GLY A 796 -7.04 -70.25 3.29
CA GLY A 796 -8.30 -70.55 2.52
C GLY A 796 -8.27 -69.96 1.09
N GLY A 797 -7.29 -69.15 0.74
CA GLY A 797 -7.13 -68.50 -0.57
C GLY A 797 -6.24 -69.29 -1.55
N SER A 798 -5.73 -68.58 -2.58
CA SER A 798 -4.82 -69.13 -3.58
C SER A 798 -3.43 -68.55 -3.46
N LEU A 799 -2.39 -69.38 -3.44
CA LEU A 799 -0.97 -69.05 -3.41
C LEU A 799 -0.26 -69.68 -4.58
N THR A 800 0.10 -68.87 -5.55
CA THR A 800 0.89 -69.30 -6.76
C THR A 800 2.23 -68.62 -6.80
N GLY A 801 3.34 -69.40 -6.94
CA GLY A 801 4.73 -68.86 -6.99
C GLY A 801 5.74 -69.88 -7.38
N LYS A 802 7.00 -69.42 -7.60
CA LYS A 802 8.13 -70.24 -7.97
C LYS A 802 9.31 -70.07 -6.98
N PRO A 803 9.35 -70.78 -5.82
CA PRO A 803 8.37 -71.75 -5.29
C PRO A 803 7.17 -71.11 -4.56
N ALA A 804 6.13 -71.89 -4.27
CA ALA A 804 5.08 -71.53 -3.33
C ALA A 804 5.30 -72.17 -1.96
N VAL A 805 5.40 -71.42 -0.88
CA VAL A 805 5.81 -71.90 0.44
C VAL A 805 4.80 -71.50 1.53
N ILE A 806 4.33 -72.45 2.35
CA ILE A 806 3.57 -72.20 3.58
C ILE A 806 4.40 -72.77 4.74
N LEU A 807 4.79 -71.89 5.67
CA LEU A 807 5.56 -72.27 6.86
C LEU A 807 4.84 -71.84 8.14
N ASN A 808 4.47 -72.83 8.99
CA ASN A 808 3.91 -72.58 10.32
C ASN A 808 4.85 -73.07 11.41
N THR A 809 5.24 -72.17 12.32
CA THR A 809 5.96 -72.53 13.56
C THR A 809 5.17 -72.10 14.79
N GLY A 810 3.96 -71.54 14.63
CA GLY A 810 3.01 -71.18 15.67
C GLY A 810 2.23 -72.41 16.23
N ASP A 811 0.93 -72.26 16.30
CA ASP A 811 0.08 -73.28 16.85
C ASP A 811 -0.45 -74.26 15.75
N LYS A 812 -1.70 -74.21 15.43
CA LYS A 812 -2.39 -75.04 14.42
C LYS A 812 -2.23 -74.51 13.00
N LEU A 813 -1.96 -75.39 12.02
CA LEU A 813 -2.04 -75.09 10.59
C LEU A 813 -3.30 -75.67 9.97
N THR A 814 -4.11 -74.89 9.29
CA THR A 814 -5.24 -75.36 8.48
C THR A 814 -5.09 -74.80 7.04
N VAL A 815 -5.06 -75.69 6.04
CA VAL A 815 -5.02 -75.28 4.63
C VAL A 815 -6.25 -75.82 3.90
N ASN A 816 -7.13 -74.93 3.50
CA ASN A 816 -8.36 -75.21 2.74
C ASN A 816 -8.32 -74.65 1.33
N GLY A 817 -7.27 -73.91 0.98
CA GLY A 817 -7.05 -73.20 -0.26
C GLY A 817 -6.20 -73.96 -1.29
N THR A 818 -5.82 -73.21 -2.36
CA THR A 818 -5.01 -73.73 -3.43
C THR A 818 -3.53 -73.26 -3.30
N VAL A 819 -2.59 -74.21 -3.43
CA VAL A 819 -1.16 -73.91 -3.45
C VAL A 819 -0.61 -74.43 -4.78
N SER A 820 -0.10 -73.52 -5.63
CA SER A 820 0.37 -73.86 -6.99
C SER A 820 1.77 -73.40 -7.22
N SER A 821 2.58 -74.23 -7.88
CA SER A 821 3.95 -73.87 -8.29
C SER A 821 4.33 -74.62 -9.55
N GLU A 822 5.00 -73.96 -10.46
CA GLU A 822 5.63 -74.55 -11.63
C GLU A 822 6.95 -75.29 -11.24
N THR A 823 7.50 -75.00 -10.06
CA THR A 823 8.70 -75.62 -9.52
C THR A 823 8.36 -76.50 -8.32
N ASP A 824 8.36 -75.91 -7.11
CA ASP A 824 8.10 -76.64 -5.88
C ASP A 824 7.00 -75.94 -5.07
N ALA A 825 5.96 -76.67 -4.61
CA ALA A 825 5.04 -76.27 -3.59
C ALA A 825 5.42 -76.99 -2.24
N LYS A 826 5.61 -76.12 -1.16
CA LYS A 826 6.01 -76.60 0.15
C LYS A 826 5.02 -76.20 1.22
N VAL A 827 4.53 -77.19 2.00
CA VAL A 827 3.74 -76.89 3.20
C VAL A 827 4.47 -77.54 4.38
N VAL A 828 5.00 -76.69 5.29
CA VAL A 828 5.79 -77.12 6.44
C VAL A 828 5.07 -76.71 7.72
N ASN A 829 4.71 -77.65 8.55
CA ASN A 829 4.20 -77.42 9.89
C ASN A 829 5.19 -77.85 10.97
N LYS A 830 5.72 -76.89 11.71
CA LYS A 830 6.54 -77.13 12.95
C LYS A 830 5.80 -76.59 14.17
N GLY A 831 4.51 -76.33 14.08
CA GLY A 831 3.64 -75.78 15.15
C GLY A 831 3.37 -76.84 16.22
N THR A 832 2.69 -76.39 17.28
CA THR A 832 2.41 -77.23 18.44
C THR A 832 1.33 -78.27 18.18
N ALA A 833 0.47 -78.04 17.17
CA ALA A 833 -0.63 -78.92 16.80
C ALA A 833 -0.46 -79.52 15.38
N ALA A 834 -1.12 -80.68 15.14
CA ALA A 834 -1.13 -81.34 13.83
C ALA A 834 -1.80 -80.42 12.78
N ALA A 835 -1.23 -80.47 11.57
CA ALA A 835 -1.82 -79.70 10.47
C ALA A 835 -3.08 -80.38 9.90
N ASP A 836 -4.13 -79.60 9.58
CA ASP A 836 -5.25 -80.07 8.77
C ASP A 836 -5.10 -79.51 7.32
N VAL A 837 -4.82 -80.36 6.40
CA VAL A 837 -4.63 -80.08 4.96
C VAL A 837 -5.64 -80.91 4.12
N SER A 838 -6.67 -81.44 4.74
CA SER A 838 -7.60 -82.38 4.12
C SER A 838 -8.41 -81.73 2.95
N LYS A 839 -8.56 -80.42 2.94
CA LYS A 839 -9.23 -79.65 1.91
C LYS A 839 -8.30 -78.84 1.00
N ALA A 840 -6.98 -79.08 1.13
CA ALA A 840 -5.98 -78.35 0.30
C ALA A 840 -5.98 -78.87 -1.14
N THR A 841 -5.88 -77.93 -2.11
CA THR A 841 -5.63 -78.20 -3.52
C THR A 841 -4.20 -77.83 -3.81
N VAL A 842 -3.38 -78.78 -4.28
CA VAL A 842 -1.97 -78.60 -4.52
C VAL A 842 -1.65 -78.92 -5.94
N ASN A 843 -1.07 -77.96 -6.68
CA ASN A 843 -0.67 -78.11 -8.08
C ASN A 843 0.84 -77.88 -8.18
N THR A 844 1.59 -78.93 -8.31
CA THR A 844 3.06 -78.88 -8.44
C THR A 844 3.59 -80.10 -9.29
N PRO A 845 4.65 -79.92 -10.09
CA PRO A 845 5.28 -81.03 -10.79
C PRO A 845 5.94 -82.13 -9.87
N ASN A 846 6.25 -81.75 -8.64
CA ASN A 846 6.90 -82.61 -7.67
C ASN A 846 6.04 -82.83 -6.41
N GLU A 847 5.06 -83.71 -6.51
CA GLU A 847 4.14 -84.01 -5.35
C GLU A 847 4.85 -84.58 -4.12
N LYS A 848 6.10 -85.14 -4.27
CA LYS A 848 6.88 -85.74 -3.18
C LYS A 848 7.35 -84.72 -2.11
N TRP A 849 7.45 -83.48 -2.36
CA TRP A 849 7.91 -82.42 -1.43
C TRP A 849 6.80 -81.85 -0.54
N PHE A 850 5.58 -82.24 -0.83
CA PHE A 850 4.42 -81.58 -0.20
C PHE A 850 4.20 -81.95 1.25
N TYR A 851 4.74 -83.10 1.69
CA TYR A 851 4.47 -83.66 3.03
C TYR A 851 5.66 -83.91 3.93
N GLU A 852 6.78 -83.25 3.74
CA GLU A 852 7.87 -83.32 4.73
C GLU A 852 7.48 -82.72 6.06
N LYS A 853 7.24 -83.58 7.03
CA LYS A 853 6.91 -83.21 8.47
C LYS A 853 5.53 -82.76 8.81
N LEU A 854 4.52 -83.29 8.18
CA LEU A 854 3.12 -83.19 8.73
C LEU A 854 2.77 -84.19 9.79
N LYS A 855 3.70 -85.05 10.19
CA LYS A 855 3.53 -86.04 11.20
C LYS A 855 4.36 -85.71 12.45
N LYS A 856 3.69 -85.24 13.53
CA LYS A 856 3.93 -85.50 14.88
C LYS A 856 2.68 -86.07 15.50
#